data_ab80e0523ef3934cc3512d40d0ef8b1f
#
_entry.id   ab80e0523ef3934cc3512d40d0ef8b1f
#
_cell.length_a   1.000
_cell.length_b   1.000
_cell.length_c   1.000
_cell.angle_alpha   90.00
_cell.angle_beta   90.00
_cell.angle_gamma   90.00
#
_symmetry.space_group_name_H-M   'P 1'
#
loop_
_entity.id
_entity.type
_entity.pdbx_description
1 polymer ?
#
loop_
_entity_poly.entity_id
_entity_poly.type
_entity_poly.pdbx_seq_one_letter_code
_entity_poly.pdbx_strand_id
1 'polypeptide(L)'
;MIIKYLRHITLIIILLFQSILSWGQDNDISYDAVKEYTIADIVVTGDFTYENYIIIGFSGLSVGEKISVPGKEISSAIKRFWRQGYFSEIQIYADKIENDSVWLNIYLKQRPKINEIKFYGVKKSEQEDIEKKINIKRNDILTADLTDRIKVLSKNYFSEKGFDNAEITVVQKPDAEKGLANLDIIVDKKKKIKVHDIIVSGNNSLSITKIDNAMKKTNRPTLLNFFKSKKFIKSLYETDKNSLIEKYNEIGHRDAKILKDSVVYIDSTHVDIYLTVDEGKKYYFGNMSWSGNTVYTTDVLDAYLNIKKGDVFNQKQLDKRLNGDEDAVMSLYKDNGYLFSQVDPIESGIVGDSINFEFHLYEGKPATINNVIIKGNDRVYEHVVRREVRTRPGDIYSQNNLIRSLRDLAQLQLFNEEKLYRSDLIQPDIESGTVDIAYNLETKSSDQFEFSAGISPQGPILSVGVKFTNFAIQNLFRPSMYRIVPQGEGQTLNIKAQASGQYYQNYSISFIEPWLGGRRPNSLSAAIFYAVQTGLSERYQNAINSNLSQYYAYNNGMGRSGYTYEYDSSTRMLTLGASLGIGTRLKWPDDYFSLYTELSYQHYRLRNWYDYYFGFKNGISNNLALGITLQRNSIDNPIYTRKGSILTLSVSVTPPYSAFSGADYSKLSAEDTRRWIEYHKWKLSFKNFTPLSRNEKLVLMTRVEYGFVGYYNKYKRSPFEKFHVGGDGMSGYTSPGTEIIGMRGYASGSLTPIDPATRTSNGNIYTRMTMELRYPILMQQTTVVWALAFVEGGNCWSDFKYFNPFNIKRAAGVGVRVFLPMFGMLGIDWGYGFDLPYGSTTRSGSQFTFVLGQEF
;
A
#
# COMPACT_ATOMS: atom_id res chain seq x y z
N MET A 1 -49.23 -61.15 -56.13
CA MET A 1 -48.52 -59.97 -55.45
C MET A 1 -48.44 -58.72 -56.34
N ILE A 2 -48.52 -58.85 -57.67
CA ILE A 2 -48.35 -57.68 -58.61
C ILE A 2 -49.64 -56.79 -58.69
N ILE A 3 -50.81 -57.39 -58.45
CA ILE A 3 -52.07 -56.59 -58.56
C ILE A 3 -52.32 -55.66 -57.38
N LYS A 4 -51.70 -55.96 -56.23
CA LYS A 4 -51.78 -55.09 -55.05
C LYS A 4 -50.93 -53.83 -55.11
N TYR A 5 -49.80 -53.91 -55.85
CA TYR A 5 -48.93 -52.75 -56.05
C TYR A 5 -49.44 -51.80 -57.13
N LEU A 6 -50.14 -52.34 -58.16
CA LEU A 6 -50.77 -51.53 -59.20
C LEU A 6 -51.91 -50.60 -58.67
N ARG A 7 -52.62 -51.15 -57.67
CA ARG A 7 -53.76 -50.37 -57.08
C ARG A 7 -53.27 -49.24 -56.18
N HIS A 8 -52.03 -49.31 -55.61
CA HIS A 8 -51.43 -48.27 -54.78
C HIS A 8 -50.76 -47.22 -55.72
N ILE A 9 -50.23 -47.61 -56.84
CA ILE A 9 -49.65 -46.68 -57.83
C ILE A 9 -50.75 -45.85 -58.53
N THR A 10 -51.89 -46.46 -58.85
CA THR A 10 -53.03 -45.69 -59.42
C THR A 10 -53.61 -44.74 -58.36
N LEU A 11 -53.67 -45.11 -57.09
CA LEU A 11 -54.16 -44.20 -56.00
C LEU A 11 -53.18 -43.06 -55.77
N ILE A 12 -51.87 -43.25 -55.86
CA ILE A 12 -50.85 -42.23 -55.79
C ILE A 12 -50.88 -41.27 -57.00
N ILE A 13 -51.12 -41.82 -58.15
CA ILE A 13 -51.24 -40.98 -59.41
C ILE A 13 -52.52 -40.14 -59.36
N ILE A 14 -53.64 -40.65 -58.80
CA ILE A 14 -54.89 -39.90 -58.64
C ILE A 14 -54.78 -38.84 -57.60
N LEU A 15 -54.05 -39.10 -56.50
CA LEU A 15 -53.75 -38.09 -55.47
C LEU A 15 -52.73 -37.02 -55.94
N LEU A 16 -51.80 -37.39 -56.82
CA LEU A 16 -50.93 -36.43 -57.51
C LEU A 16 -51.65 -35.58 -58.57
N PHE A 17 -52.72 -36.11 -59.19
CA PHE A 17 -53.52 -35.34 -60.16
C PHE A 17 -54.52 -34.41 -59.48
N GLN A 18 -54.97 -34.70 -58.23
CA GLN A 18 -55.81 -33.77 -57.49
C GLN A 18 -55.01 -32.62 -56.85
N SER A 19 -53.70 -32.77 -56.65
CA SER A 19 -52.83 -31.68 -56.18
C SER A 19 -52.43 -30.67 -57.29
N ILE A 20 -52.73 -30.96 -58.54
CA ILE A 20 -52.41 -30.06 -59.69
C ILE A 20 -53.60 -29.16 -60.09
N LEU A 21 -54.80 -29.38 -59.54
CA LEU A 21 -56.04 -28.59 -59.87
C LEU A 21 -56.43 -27.60 -58.75
N SER A 22 -55.55 -27.30 -57.81
CA SER A 22 -55.71 -26.17 -56.85
C SER A 22 -54.78 -25.06 -57.22
N TRP A 23 -54.84 -24.55 -58.38
CA TRP A 23 -54.31 -23.25 -58.76
C TRP A 23 -55.35 -22.21 -58.34
N GLY A 24 -55.22 -21.78 -57.01
CA GLY A 24 -55.75 -20.51 -56.63
C GLY A 24 -54.96 -19.46 -57.42
N GLN A 25 -55.62 -18.50 -57.96
CA GLN A 25 -55.02 -17.30 -58.52
C GLN A 25 -54.25 -16.57 -57.37
N ASP A 26 -52.99 -16.95 -57.16
CA ASP A 26 -52.07 -16.06 -56.46
C ASP A 26 -51.63 -14.99 -57.44
N ASN A 27 -51.94 -13.77 -57.17
CA ASN A 27 -51.30 -12.61 -57.75
C ASN A 27 -49.80 -12.59 -57.34
N ASP A 28 -49.04 -13.49 -57.99
CA ASP A 28 -47.64 -13.57 -57.83
C ASP A 28 -46.96 -12.28 -58.27
N ILE A 29 -46.38 -11.53 -57.31
CA ILE A 29 -45.51 -10.41 -57.65
C ILE A 29 -44.28 -10.98 -58.34
N SER A 30 -44.21 -10.76 -59.64
CA SER A 30 -43.04 -11.16 -60.41
C SER A 30 -41.87 -10.27 -60.02
N TYR A 31 -40.85 -10.90 -59.46
CA TYR A 31 -39.60 -10.19 -59.11
C TYR A 31 -38.82 -9.67 -60.33
N ASP A 32 -39.18 -10.13 -61.51
CA ASP A 32 -38.52 -9.72 -62.76
C ASP A 32 -39.15 -8.47 -63.44
N ALA A 33 -40.30 -7.99 -62.93
CA ALA A 33 -40.97 -6.81 -63.45
C ALA A 33 -41.31 -5.85 -62.29
N VAL A 34 -40.46 -4.86 -62.10
CA VAL A 34 -40.73 -3.76 -61.16
C VAL A 34 -41.86 -2.89 -61.72
N LYS A 35 -42.95 -2.77 -60.93
CA LYS A 35 -44.09 -1.90 -61.28
C LYS A 35 -44.30 -0.89 -60.10
N GLU A 36 -44.73 0.34 -60.52
CA GLU A 36 -45.09 1.38 -59.55
C GLU A 36 -46.53 1.20 -59.04
N TYR A 37 -46.73 1.30 -57.74
CA TYR A 37 -48.02 1.24 -57.07
C TYR A 37 -48.15 2.39 -56.06
N THR A 38 -49.36 2.86 -55.87
CA THR A 38 -49.66 3.81 -54.80
C THR A 38 -50.01 3.03 -53.50
N ILE A 39 -49.41 3.35 -52.36
CA ILE A 39 -49.78 2.72 -51.10
C ILE A 39 -51.20 3.14 -50.70
N ALA A 40 -52.10 2.18 -50.67
CA ALA A 40 -53.50 2.42 -50.29
C ALA A 40 -53.69 2.37 -48.79
N ASP A 41 -53.00 1.46 -48.12
CA ASP A 41 -52.98 1.31 -46.65
C ASP A 41 -51.75 0.60 -46.19
N ILE A 42 -51.36 0.81 -44.88
CA ILE A 42 -50.23 0.14 -44.21
C ILE A 42 -50.73 -0.46 -42.89
N VAL A 43 -50.81 -1.78 -42.85
CA VAL A 43 -51.15 -2.53 -41.65
C VAL A 43 -49.88 -2.97 -40.99
N VAL A 44 -49.80 -2.90 -39.65
CA VAL A 44 -48.69 -3.40 -38.87
C VAL A 44 -49.16 -4.58 -38.04
N THR A 45 -48.47 -5.71 -38.17
CA THR A 45 -48.79 -6.96 -37.49
C THR A 45 -47.55 -7.52 -36.78
N GLY A 46 -47.75 -8.42 -35.86
CA GLY A 46 -46.66 -9.09 -35.17
C GLY A 46 -46.69 -8.90 -33.65
N ASP A 47 -45.56 -9.17 -33.01
CA ASP A 47 -45.40 -9.12 -31.55
C ASP A 47 -44.45 -7.96 -31.15
N PHE A 48 -45.06 -6.83 -30.82
CA PHE A 48 -44.34 -5.61 -30.41
C PHE A 48 -45.19 -4.75 -29.46
N THR A 49 -44.55 -3.81 -28.78
CA THR A 49 -45.16 -2.93 -27.76
C THR A 49 -45.31 -1.47 -28.23
N TYR A 50 -44.89 -1.14 -29.43
CA TYR A 50 -44.97 0.21 -29.97
C TYR A 50 -46.34 0.43 -30.62
N GLU A 51 -46.80 1.69 -30.61
CA GLU A 51 -47.99 2.10 -31.34
C GLU A 51 -47.77 2.03 -32.87
N ASN A 52 -48.79 1.60 -33.63
CA ASN A 52 -48.69 1.37 -35.07
C ASN A 52 -48.18 2.59 -35.83
N TYR A 53 -48.62 3.79 -35.46
CA TYR A 53 -48.20 5.03 -36.15
C TYR A 53 -46.70 5.28 -36.00
N ILE A 54 -46.08 4.87 -34.87
CA ILE A 54 -44.64 4.98 -34.64
C ILE A 54 -43.88 4.03 -35.59
N ILE A 55 -44.38 2.81 -35.74
CA ILE A 55 -43.79 1.80 -36.64
C ILE A 55 -43.89 2.27 -38.08
N ILE A 56 -45.05 2.78 -38.48
CA ILE A 56 -45.23 3.34 -39.83
C ILE A 56 -44.26 4.50 -40.08
N GLY A 57 -44.11 5.40 -39.09
CA GLY A 57 -43.13 6.48 -39.17
C GLY A 57 -41.68 5.99 -39.29
N PHE A 58 -41.30 4.93 -38.59
CA PHE A 58 -39.95 4.32 -38.67
C PHE A 58 -39.71 3.66 -40.03
N SER A 59 -40.75 3.10 -40.69
CA SER A 59 -40.64 2.53 -42.03
C SER A 59 -40.24 3.59 -43.07
N GLY A 60 -40.71 4.83 -42.86
CA GLY A 60 -40.58 5.93 -43.81
C GLY A 60 -41.45 5.73 -45.06
N LEU A 61 -42.46 4.86 -44.98
CA LEU A 61 -43.48 4.67 -45.96
C LEU A 61 -44.75 5.44 -45.56
N SER A 62 -45.48 6.01 -46.51
CA SER A 62 -46.66 6.81 -46.20
C SER A 62 -47.83 6.41 -47.14
N VAL A 63 -49.04 6.37 -46.58
CA VAL A 63 -50.24 6.14 -47.39
C VAL A 63 -50.36 7.24 -48.44
N GLY A 64 -50.64 6.89 -49.72
CA GLY A 64 -50.67 7.80 -50.85
C GLY A 64 -49.34 7.99 -51.59
N GLU A 65 -48.26 7.46 -51.05
CA GLU A 65 -46.91 7.50 -51.66
C GLU A 65 -46.83 6.46 -52.79
N LYS A 66 -46.16 6.82 -53.91
CA LYS A 66 -45.85 5.90 -55.00
C LYS A 66 -44.55 5.19 -54.76
N ILE A 67 -44.58 3.88 -54.77
CA ILE A 67 -43.41 3.02 -54.50
C ILE A 67 -43.27 1.96 -55.59
N SER A 68 -42.08 1.52 -55.83
CA SER A 68 -41.79 0.35 -56.65
C SER A 68 -41.97 -0.93 -55.85
N VAL A 69 -42.69 -1.93 -56.37
CA VAL A 69 -42.87 -3.24 -55.71
C VAL A 69 -42.54 -4.34 -56.74
N PRO A 70 -41.47 -5.12 -56.42
CA PRO A 70 -40.48 -4.95 -55.40
C PRO A 70 -39.58 -3.75 -55.68
N GLY A 71 -39.10 -3.04 -54.61
CA GLY A 71 -38.38 -1.80 -54.81
C GLY A 71 -37.43 -1.36 -53.71
N LYS A 72 -36.76 -0.25 -54.00
CA LYS A 72 -35.78 0.35 -53.08
C LYS A 72 -36.44 0.88 -51.79
N GLU A 73 -37.67 1.36 -51.89
CA GLU A 73 -38.44 1.95 -50.77
C GLU A 73 -38.67 0.89 -49.69
N ILE A 74 -39.16 -0.29 -50.09
CA ILE A 74 -39.39 -1.43 -49.16
C ILE A 74 -38.06 -1.94 -48.59
N SER A 75 -37.04 -2.11 -49.43
CA SER A 75 -35.72 -2.51 -48.98
C SER A 75 -35.10 -1.50 -48.01
N SER A 76 -35.35 -0.21 -48.22
CA SER A 76 -34.90 0.86 -47.34
C SER A 76 -35.64 0.87 -46.00
N ALA A 77 -36.96 0.61 -46.02
CA ALA A 77 -37.78 0.45 -44.81
C ALA A 77 -37.27 -0.73 -43.95
N ILE A 78 -37.04 -1.89 -44.57
CA ILE A 78 -36.47 -3.05 -43.87
C ILE A 78 -35.09 -2.73 -43.30
N LYS A 79 -34.20 -2.05 -44.05
CA LYS A 79 -32.87 -1.63 -43.55
C LYS A 79 -32.95 -0.62 -42.40
N ARG A 80 -33.96 0.28 -42.40
CA ARG A 80 -34.20 1.21 -41.28
C ARG A 80 -34.56 0.45 -40.01
N PHE A 81 -35.48 -0.50 -40.07
CA PHE A 81 -35.84 -1.34 -38.93
C PHE A 81 -34.65 -2.16 -38.39
N TRP A 82 -33.85 -2.78 -39.27
CA TRP A 82 -32.65 -3.51 -38.87
C TRP A 82 -31.62 -2.60 -38.21
N ARG A 83 -31.46 -1.38 -38.73
CA ARG A 83 -30.49 -0.41 -38.14
C ARG A 83 -30.90 0.02 -36.73
N GLN A 84 -32.20 0.05 -36.43
CA GLN A 84 -32.67 0.35 -35.06
C GLN A 84 -32.33 -0.77 -34.06
N GLY A 85 -32.15 -2.00 -34.50
CA GLY A 85 -31.80 -3.13 -33.64
C GLY A 85 -32.92 -3.64 -32.71
N TYR A 86 -34.12 -3.06 -32.78
CA TYR A 86 -35.23 -3.37 -31.89
C TYR A 86 -35.97 -4.66 -32.22
N PHE A 87 -35.86 -5.14 -33.44
CA PHE A 87 -36.66 -6.24 -33.97
C PHE A 87 -35.78 -7.45 -34.28
N SER A 88 -36.29 -8.64 -34.03
CA SER A 88 -35.65 -9.92 -34.35
C SER A 88 -36.08 -10.48 -35.70
N GLU A 89 -37.26 -10.08 -36.17
CA GLU A 89 -37.83 -10.49 -37.45
C GLU A 89 -38.55 -9.30 -38.06
N ILE A 90 -38.33 -9.08 -39.34
CA ILE A 90 -38.86 -7.95 -40.09
C ILE A 90 -39.27 -8.48 -41.49
N GLN A 91 -40.54 -8.42 -41.78
CA GLN A 91 -41.07 -8.77 -43.11
C GLN A 91 -42.02 -7.68 -43.56
N ILE A 92 -41.97 -7.33 -44.84
CA ILE A 92 -42.94 -6.42 -45.50
C ILE A 92 -43.46 -7.14 -46.72
N TYR A 93 -44.73 -7.38 -46.73
CA TYR A 93 -45.40 -8.04 -47.82
C TYR A 93 -46.65 -7.28 -48.26
N ALA A 94 -47.10 -7.50 -49.49
CA ALA A 94 -48.32 -6.94 -50.04
C ALA A 94 -49.47 -7.90 -49.73
N ASP A 95 -50.40 -7.48 -48.88
CA ASP A 95 -51.61 -8.25 -48.58
C ASP A 95 -52.56 -8.30 -49.74
N LYS A 96 -52.60 -7.18 -50.53
CA LYS A 96 -53.53 -7.04 -51.70
C LYS A 96 -52.93 -6.08 -52.68
N ILE A 97 -53.12 -6.37 -53.99
CA ILE A 97 -52.84 -5.47 -55.12
C ILE A 97 -54.07 -5.39 -55.95
N GLU A 98 -54.61 -4.20 -56.12
CA GLU A 98 -55.74 -3.91 -57.07
C GLU A 98 -55.44 -2.69 -57.90
N ASN A 99 -55.49 -2.85 -59.19
CA ASN A 99 -55.18 -1.84 -60.26
C ASN A 99 -53.74 -1.29 -60.00
N ASP A 100 -53.58 0.00 -59.63
CA ASP A 100 -52.31 0.68 -59.36
C ASP A 100 -52.12 0.95 -57.85
N SER A 101 -52.84 0.20 -57.01
CA SER A 101 -52.81 0.35 -55.52
C SER A 101 -52.30 -0.91 -54.81
N VAL A 102 -51.50 -0.74 -53.77
CA VAL A 102 -50.94 -1.81 -52.93
C VAL A 102 -51.26 -1.61 -51.42
N TRP A 103 -51.72 -2.65 -50.76
CA TRP A 103 -51.90 -2.71 -49.35
C TRP A 103 -50.68 -3.45 -48.74
N LEU A 104 -49.89 -2.73 -47.93
CA LEU A 104 -48.69 -3.28 -47.31
C LEU A 104 -48.97 -3.78 -45.92
N ASN A 105 -48.39 -4.91 -45.59
CA ASN A 105 -48.36 -5.43 -44.22
C ASN A 105 -46.91 -5.47 -43.73
N ILE A 106 -46.63 -4.77 -42.64
CA ILE A 106 -45.34 -4.75 -41.96
C ILE A 106 -45.43 -5.69 -40.76
N TYR A 107 -44.85 -6.86 -40.93
CA TYR A 107 -44.75 -7.83 -39.81
C TYR A 107 -43.46 -7.64 -39.08
N LEU A 108 -43.56 -7.45 -37.74
CA LEU A 108 -42.42 -7.20 -36.86
C LEU A 108 -42.48 -8.08 -35.61
N LYS A 109 -41.34 -8.62 -35.21
CA LYS A 109 -41.17 -9.29 -33.94
C LYS A 109 -40.13 -8.55 -33.12
N GLN A 110 -40.55 -7.96 -32.00
CA GLN A 110 -39.70 -7.16 -31.14
C GLN A 110 -38.71 -8.05 -30.39
N ARG A 111 -37.47 -7.58 -30.25
CA ARG A 111 -36.49 -8.21 -29.35
C ARG A 111 -36.89 -7.94 -27.91
N PRO A 112 -36.83 -8.93 -27.03
CA PRO A 112 -37.14 -8.70 -25.63
C PRO A 112 -36.11 -7.79 -24.97
N LYS A 113 -36.54 -7.04 -23.96
CA LYS A 113 -35.68 -6.28 -23.04
C LYS A 113 -35.37 -7.11 -21.81
N ILE A 114 -34.22 -6.87 -21.23
CA ILE A 114 -33.76 -7.56 -20.02
C ILE A 114 -34.57 -7.05 -18.83
N ASN A 115 -35.32 -7.93 -18.14
CA ASN A 115 -35.97 -7.63 -16.89
C ASN A 115 -35.06 -7.91 -15.69
N GLU A 116 -34.51 -9.10 -15.60
CA GLU A 116 -33.65 -9.53 -14.49
C GLU A 116 -32.45 -10.32 -15.01
N ILE A 117 -31.31 -10.15 -14.33
CA ILE A 117 -30.07 -10.88 -14.60
C ILE A 117 -29.73 -11.68 -13.35
N LYS A 118 -29.64 -13.00 -13.49
CA LYS A 118 -29.23 -13.89 -12.40
C LYS A 118 -27.96 -14.62 -12.73
N PHE A 119 -27.04 -14.66 -11.78
CA PHE A 119 -25.78 -15.37 -11.90
C PHE A 119 -25.81 -16.62 -11.02
N TYR A 120 -25.38 -17.74 -11.60
CA TYR A 120 -25.24 -19.01 -10.90
C TYR A 120 -23.78 -19.49 -10.97
N GLY A 121 -23.30 -20.14 -9.89
CA GLY A 121 -21.94 -20.68 -9.83
C GLY A 121 -20.85 -19.64 -9.51
N VAL A 122 -21.20 -18.40 -9.20
CA VAL A 122 -20.28 -17.31 -8.86
C VAL A 122 -20.48 -16.78 -7.44
N LYS A 123 -19.46 -16.15 -6.88
CA LYS A 123 -19.55 -15.42 -5.61
C LYS A 123 -20.10 -14.01 -5.89
N LYS A 124 -20.73 -13.39 -4.88
CA LYS A 124 -21.30 -12.04 -5.01
C LYS A 124 -20.29 -10.99 -5.51
N SER A 125 -19.05 -11.03 -5.00
CA SER A 125 -17.99 -10.12 -5.47
C SER A 125 -17.57 -10.36 -6.91
N GLU A 126 -17.61 -11.61 -7.36
CA GLU A 126 -17.30 -11.96 -8.76
C GLU A 126 -18.45 -11.52 -9.69
N GLN A 127 -19.69 -11.63 -9.24
CA GLN A 127 -20.87 -11.12 -9.96
C GLN A 127 -20.74 -9.61 -10.15
N GLU A 128 -20.48 -8.84 -9.10
CA GLU A 128 -20.32 -7.38 -9.16
C GLU A 128 -19.18 -6.96 -10.11
N ASP A 129 -18.07 -7.71 -10.12
CA ASP A 129 -16.95 -7.46 -11.03
C ASP A 129 -17.31 -7.74 -12.49
N ILE A 130 -18.06 -8.83 -12.75
CA ILE A 130 -18.51 -9.22 -14.10
C ILE A 130 -19.52 -8.22 -14.61
N GLU A 131 -20.52 -7.85 -13.81
CA GLU A 131 -21.53 -6.85 -14.17
C GLU A 131 -20.89 -5.51 -14.57
N LYS A 132 -19.87 -5.05 -13.82
CA LYS A 132 -19.12 -3.84 -14.18
C LYS A 132 -18.37 -3.98 -15.49
N LYS A 133 -17.74 -5.13 -15.77
CA LYS A 133 -16.98 -5.37 -17.00
C LYS A 133 -17.89 -5.46 -18.23
N ILE A 134 -19.07 -6.06 -18.09
CA ILE A 134 -20.01 -6.26 -19.18
C ILE A 134 -20.83 -4.99 -19.43
N ASN A 135 -21.05 -4.19 -18.38
CA ASN A 135 -21.86 -2.96 -18.39
C ASN A 135 -23.27 -3.18 -18.96
N ILE A 136 -23.98 -4.20 -18.45
CA ILE A 136 -25.37 -4.50 -18.81
C ILE A 136 -26.28 -3.92 -17.75
N LYS A 137 -27.42 -3.38 -18.21
CA LYS A 137 -28.45 -2.81 -17.34
C LYS A 137 -29.80 -3.45 -17.61
N ARG A 138 -30.68 -3.36 -16.62
CA ARG A 138 -32.10 -3.63 -16.79
C ARG A 138 -32.64 -2.74 -17.90
N ASN A 139 -33.53 -3.26 -18.75
CA ASN A 139 -34.11 -2.64 -19.91
C ASN A 139 -33.21 -2.55 -21.17
N ASP A 140 -32.00 -3.08 -21.16
CA ASP A 140 -31.20 -3.23 -22.35
C ASP A 140 -31.86 -4.25 -23.31
N ILE A 141 -31.73 -4.03 -24.63
CA ILE A 141 -32.30 -4.92 -25.65
C ILE A 141 -31.45 -6.18 -25.74
N LEU A 142 -32.11 -7.32 -25.69
CA LEU A 142 -31.45 -8.60 -25.79
C LEU A 142 -31.14 -8.97 -27.23
N THR A 143 -29.89 -8.77 -27.62
CA THR A 143 -29.34 -9.15 -28.92
C THR A 143 -28.45 -10.39 -28.83
N ALA A 144 -28.26 -11.09 -29.94
CA ALA A 144 -27.33 -12.23 -29.99
C ALA A 144 -25.90 -11.79 -29.67
N ASP A 145 -25.46 -10.64 -30.18
CA ASP A 145 -24.18 -10.03 -29.91
C ASP A 145 -23.99 -9.76 -28.41
N LEU A 146 -25.04 -9.29 -27.71
CA LEU A 146 -24.98 -9.06 -26.27
C LEU A 146 -24.73 -10.36 -25.48
N THR A 147 -25.42 -11.43 -25.85
CA THR A 147 -25.24 -12.74 -25.20
C THR A 147 -23.85 -13.32 -25.44
N ASP A 148 -23.31 -13.18 -26.64
CA ASP A 148 -21.97 -13.64 -26.95
C ASP A 148 -20.90 -12.76 -26.25
N ARG A 149 -21.13 -11.46 -26.17
CA ARG A 149 -20.29 -10.55 -25.40
C ARG A 149 -20.28 -10.93 -23.90
N ILE A 150 -21.43 -11.26 -23.33
CA ILE A 150 -21.52 -11.77 -21.95
C ILE A 150 -20.65 -13.02 -21.77
N LYS A 151 -20.77 -13.99 -22.67
CA LYS A 151 -19.99 -15.24 -22.61
C LYS A 151 -18.50 -14.96 -22.69
N VAL A 152 -18.06 -14.16 -23.66
CA VAL A 152 -16.64 -13.84 -23.89
C VAL A 152 -16.04 -13.08 -22.72
N LEU A 153 -16.70 -12.01 -22.25
CA LEU A 153 -16.18 -11.18 -21.15
C LEU A 153 -16.17 -11.94 -19.82
N SER A 154 -17.20 -12.75 -19.55
CA SER A 154 -17.23 -13.61 -18.37
C SER A 154 -16.14 -14.68 -18.43
N LYS A 155 -15.94 -15.31 -19.58
CA LYS A 155 -14.87 -16.30 -19.77
C LYS A 155 -13.49 -15.67 -19.56
N ASN A 156 -13.24 -14.50 -20.15
CA ASN A 156 -11.99 -13.77 -19.99
C ASN A 156 -11.74 -13.42 -18.51
N TYR A 157 -12.77 -12.97 -17.79
CA TYR A 157 -12.68 -12.68 -16.37
C TYR A 157 -12.23 -13.91 -15.56
N PHE A 158 -12.78 -15.09 -15.82
CA PHE A 158 -12.41 -16.32 -15.12
C PHE A 158 -11.04 -16.85 -15.57
N SER A 159 -10.69 -16.69 -16.84
CA SER A 159 -9.34 -17.01 -17.35
C SER A 159 -8.27 -16.16 -16.65
N GLU A 160 -8.50 -14.86 -16.47
CA GLU A 160 -7.63 -13.96 -15.68
C GLU A 160 -7.48 -14.38 -14.21
N LYS A 161 -8.41 -15.16 -13.68
CA LYS A 161 -8.35 -15.73 -12.32
C LYS A 161 -7.79 -17.18 -12.28
N GLY A 162 -7.40 -17.72 -13.44
CA GLY A 162 -6.80 -19.04 -13.60
C GLY A 162 -7.80 -20.18 -13.83
N PHE A 163 -9.03 -19.86 -14.22
CA PHE A 163 -10.08 -20.81 -14.62
C PHE A 163 -10.26 -20.79 -16.14
N ASP A 164 -9.23 -21.19 -16.86
CA ASP A 164 -9.21 -21.11 -18.34
C ASP A 164 -10.26 -22.00 -19.00
N ASN A 165 -10.61 -23.12 -18.35
CA ASN A 165 -11.62 -24.07 -18.79
C ASN A 165 -13.04 -23.73 -18.31
N ALA A 166 -13.28 -22.48 -17.82
CA ALA A 166 -14.61 -22.07 -17.42
C ALA A 166 -15.59 -22.10 -18.59
N GLU A 167 -16.76 -22.73 -18.36
CA GLU A 167 -17.87 -22.77 -19.30
C GLU A 167 -18.96 -21.80 -18.85
N ILE A 168 -19.36 -20.94 -19.77
CA ILE A 168 -20.38 -19.91 -19.54
C ILE A 168 -21.58 -20.20 -20.43
N THR A 169 -22.73 -20.47 -19.82
CA THR A 169 -23.99 -20.68 -20.52
C THR A 169 -24.92 -19.52 -20.19
N VAL A 170 -25.43 -18.85 -21.20
CA VAL A 170 -26.43 -17.81 -21.05
C VAL A 170 -27.78 -18.36 -21.52
N VAL A 171 -28.71 -18.46 -20.59
CA VAL A 171 -30.08 -18.96 -20.86
C VAL A 171 -31.03 -17.78 -20.81
N GLN A 172 -31.79 -17.62 -21.90
CA GLN A 172 -32.84 -16.62 -22.00
C GLN A 172 -34.17 -17.28 -21.62
N LYS A 173 -34.88 -16.69 -20.68
CA LYS A 173 -36.21 -17.12 -20.29
C LYS A 173 -37.21 -16.01 -20.56
N PRO A 174 -38.30 -16.27 -21.30
CA PRO A 174 -39.35 -15.26 -21.47
C PRO A 174 -39.93 -14.91 -20.09
N ASP A 175 -40.21 -13.62 -19.92
CA ASP A 175 -40.92 -13.15 -18.74
C ASP A 175 -42.44 -13.27 -18.92
N ALA A 176 -43.20 -13.23 -17.81
CA ALA A 176 -44.64 -13.19 -17.84
C ALA A 176 -45.22 -11.95 -18.53
N GLU A 177 -44.47 -10.84 -18.52
CA GLU A 177 -44.81 -9.63 -19.24
C GLU A 177 -44.31 -9.71 -20.70
N LYS A 178 -45.16 -9.35 -21.68
CA LYS A 178 -44.79 -9.32 -23.08
C LYS A 178 -43.57 -8.39 -23.34
N GLY A 179 -42.63 -8.88 -24.14
CA GLY A 179 -41.47 -8.11 -24.56
C GLY A 179 -40.34 -8.04 -23.53
N LEU A 180 -40.44 -8.78 -22.42
CA LEU A 180 -39.37 -8.91 -21.42
C LEU A 180 -38.78 -10.31 -21.42
N ALA A 181 -37.51 -10.42 -21.03
CA ALA A 181 -36.82 -11.70 -20.80
C ALA A 181 -35.88 -11.61 -19.61
N ASN A 182 -35.81 -12.70 -18.86
CA ASN A 182 -34.84 -12.88 -17.80
C ASN A 182 -33.60 -13.60 -18.32
N LEU A 183 -32.41 -13.17 -17.89
CA LEU A 183 -31.14 -13.78 -18.25
C LEU A 183 -30.56 -14.56 -17.08
N ASP A 184 -30.42 -15.87 -17.25
CA ASP A 184 -29.68 -16.72 -16.33
C ASP A 184 -28.26 -16.97 -16.89
N ILE A 185 -27.25 -16.45 -16.21
CA ILE A 185 -25.84 -16.64 -16.54
C ILE A 185 -25.30 -17.73 -15.64
N ILE A 186 -25.11 -18.92 -16.21
CA ILE A 186 -24.64 -20.10 -15.49
C ILE A 186 -23.15 -20.26 -15.77
N VAL A 187 -22.35 -20.23 -14.73
CA VAL A 187 -20.90 -20.34 -14.77
C VAL A 187 -20.44 -21.63 -14.11
N ASP A 188 -19.92 -22.53 -14.89
CA ASP A 188 -19.14 -23.68 -14.40
C ASP A 188 -17.65 -23.32 -14.49
N LYS A 189 -17.07 -22.95 -13.36
CA LYS A 189 -15.67 -22.51 -13.29
C LYS A 189 -14.68 -23.61 -13.57
N LYS A 190 -15.06 -24.87 -13.44
CA LYS A 190 -14.13 -26.01 -13.43
C LYS A 190 -13.03 -25.80 -12.38
N LYS A 191 -11.94 -26.56 -12.46
CA LYS A 191 -10.79 -26.42 -11.57
C LYS A 191 -9.78 -25.43 -12.15
N LYS A 192 -9.03 -24.76 -11.26
CA LYS A 192 -7.93 -23.87 -11.67
C LYS A 192 -6.82 -24.68 -12.32
N ILE A 193 -6.32 -24.17 -13.43
CA ILE A 193 -5.13 -24.70 -14.08
C ILE A 193 -3.90 -24.24 -13.33
N LYS A 194 -2.98 -25.16 -13.05
CA LYS A 194 -1.72 -24.92 -12.35
C LYS A 194 -0.54 -25.35 -13.23
N VAL A 195 0.57 -24.66 -13.07
CA VAL A 195 1.83 -25.08 -13.68
C VAL A 195 2.38 -26.26 -12.90
N HIS A 196 2.66 -27.36 -13.60
CA HIS A 196 3.35 -28.53 -13.05
C HIS A 196 4.87 -28.36 -13.22
N ASP A 197 5.35 -28.13 -14.43
CA ASP A 197 6.77 -27.86 -14.67
C ASP A 197 6.98 -26.84 -15.82
N ILE A 198 8.20 -26.26 -15.84
CA ILE A 198 8.67 -25.38 -16.93
C ILE A 198 9.97 -25.97 -17.43
N ILE A 199 9.94 -26.47 -18.65
CA ILE A 199 11.05 -27.17 -19.31
C ILE A 199 11.63 -26.23 -20.35
N VAL A 200 12.88 -25.83 -20.16
CA VAL A 200 13.55 -24.88 -21.03
C VAL A 200 14.73 -25.57 -21.72
N SER A 201 14.85 -25.42 -23.02
CA SER A 201 15.96 -25.88 -23.84
C SER A 201 16.67 -24.69 -24.48
N GLY A 202 18.00 -24.84 -24.69
CA GLY A 202 18.85 -23.79 -25.28
C GLY A 202 19.35 -22.75 -24.26
N ASN A 203 19.06 -22.94 -22.97
CA ASN A 203 19.47 -22.02 -21.89
C ASN A 203 20.87 -22.35 -21.35
N ASN A 204 21.91 -21.97 -22.05
CA ASN A 204 23.29 -22.20 -21.62
C ASN A 204 23.79 -21.17 -20.60
N SER A 205 23.36 -19.92 -20.71
CA SER A 205 23.81 -18.76 -19.91
C SER A 205 22.98 -18.53 -18.65
N LEU A 206 21.72 -18.97 -18.63
CA LEU A 206 20.83 -18.85 -17.47
C LEU A 206 20.50 -20.21 -16.86
N SER A 207 20.76 -20.33 -15.57
CA SER A 207 20.28 -21.50 -14.82
C SER A 207 18.76 -21.50 -14.71
N ILE A 208 18.16 -22.68 -14.58
CA ILE A 208 16.71 -22.86 -14.42
C ILE A 208 16.16 -22.03 -13.27
N THR A 209 16.89 -21.91 -12.15
CA THR A 209 16.48 -21.05 -11.01
C THR A 209 16.41 -19.58 -11.39
N LYS A 210 17.30 -19.08 -12.25
CA LYS A 210 17.24 -17.68 -12.72
C LYS A 210 16.07 -17.47 -13.68
N ILE A 211 15.76 -18.49 -14.51
CA ILE A 211 14.60 -18.48 -15.40
C ILE A 211 13.30 -18.44 -14.59
N ASP A 212 13.15 -19.31 -13.58
CA ASP A 212 12.01 -19.29 -12.66
C ASP A 212 11.86 -17.92 -11.96
N ASN A 213 12.97 -17.30 -11.59
CA ASN A 213 12.93 -15.97 -10.98
C ASN A 213 12.60 -14.85 -11.96
N ALA A 214 12.83 -15.04 -13.26
CA ALA A 214 12.40 -14.14 -14.32
C ALA A 214 10.90 -14.29 -14.57
N MET A 215 10.39 -15.50 -14.65
CA MET A 215 8.97 -15.85 -14.86
C MET A 215 8.18 -15.79 -13.55
N LYS A 216 8.06 -14.58 -12.95
CA LYS A 216 7.55 -14.39 -11.58
C LYS A 216 6.09 -14.76 -11.36
N LYS A 217 5.27 -14.73 -12.40
CA LYS A 217 3.82 -14.94 -12.33
C LYS A 217 3.44 -16.35 -12.75
N THR A 218 4.28 -16.99 -13.59
CA THR A 218 4.14 -18.37 -14.02
C THR A 218 5.15 -19.21 -13.26
N ASN A 219 4.76 -19.79 -12.12
CA ASN A 219 5.68 -20.46 -11.20
C ASN A 219 5.45 -21.96 -11.17
N ARG A 220 6.54 -22.72 -11.20
CA ARG A 220 6.51 -24.17 -10.90
C ARG A 220 6.54 -24.42 -9.38
N PRO A 221 6.09 -25.59 -8.91
CA PRO A 221 6.16 -25.95 -7.51
C PRO A 221 7.60 -26.24 -7.08
N THR A 222 8.13 -25.42 -6.17
CA THR A 222 9.42 -25.61 -5.50
C THR A 222 9.26 -25.38 -4.01
N LEU A 223 10.16 -25.93 -3.18
CA LEU A 223 10.15 -25.74 -1.73
C LEU A 223 10.20 -24.27 -1.31
N LEU A 224 10.92 -23.42 -2.07
CA LEU A 224 11.05 -21.99 -1.81
C LEU A 224 9.83 -21.16 -2.29
N ASN A 225 8.97 -21.75 -3.10
CA ASN A 225 7.80 -21.08 -3.68
C ASN A 225 6.47 -21.48 -3.03
N PHE A 226 6.50 -21.99 -1.79
CA PHE A 226 5.32 -22.53 -1.10
C PHE A 226 4.16 -21.53 -1.04
N PHE A 227 4.44 -20.25 -0.82
CA PHE A 227 3.43 -19.18 -0.73
C PHE A 227 3.07 -18.52 -2.07
N LYS A 228 3.75 -18.85 -3.19
CA LYS A 228 3.44 -18.25 -4.49
C LYS A 228 2.31 -19.01 -5.17
N SER A 229 1.47 -18.26 -5.91
CA SER A 229 0.41 -18.84 -6.73
C SER A 229 1.04 -19.64 -7.89
N LYS A 230 0.59 -20.86 -8.07
CA LYS A 230 1.02 -21.77 -9.15
C LYS A 230 -0.01 -21.83 -10.30
N LYS A 231 -0.88 -20.83 -10.41
CA LYS A 231 -1.91 -20.77 -11.43
C LYS A 231 -1.29 -20.44 -12.78
N PHE A 232 -1.71 -21.17 -13.82
CA PHE A 232 -1.45 -20.78 -15.18
C PHE A 232 -2.50 -19.72 -15.62
N ILE A 233 -2.04 -18.58 -16.10
CA ILE A 233 -2.87 -17.51 -16.65
C ILE A 233 -2.17 -17.04 -17.92
N LYS A 234 -2.80 -17.24 -19.08
CA LYS A 234 -2.20 -17.00 -20.39
C LYS A 234 -1.62 -15.58 -20.56
N SER A 235 -2.33 -14.55 -20.14
CA SER A 235 -1.86 -13.16 -20.23
C SER A 235 -0.64 -12.90 -19.36
N LEU A 236 -0.54 -13.53 -18.19
CA LEU A 236 0.62 -13.42 -17.30
C LEU A 236 1.81 -14.20 -17.85
N TYR A 237 1.56 -15.35 -18.50
CA TYR A 237 2.59 -16.13 -19.16
C TYR A 237 3.24 -15.35 -20.31
N GLU A 238 2.43 -14.64 -21.15
CA GLU A 238 2.98 -13.75 -22.19
C GLU A 238 3.88 -12.65 -21.58
N THR A 239 3.46 -12.08 -20.47
CA THR A 239 4.28 -11.10 -19.72
C THR A 239 5.59 -11.72 -19.21
N ASP A 240 5.53 -12.94 -18.71
CA ASP A 240 6.71 -13.66 -18.20
C ASP A 240 7.67 -14.07 -19.31
N LYS A 241 7.20 -14.39 -20.53
CA LYS A 241 8.07 -14.61 -21.70
C LYS A 241 8.88 -13.36 -22.03
N ASN A 242 8.25 -12.20 -22.04
CA ASN A 242 8.95 -10.92 -22.24
C ASN A 242 9.97 -10.68 -21.12
N SER A 243 9.59 -10.93 -19.86
CA SER A 243 10.49 -10.81 -18.72
C SER A 243 11.69 -11.75 -18.77
N LEU A 244 11.51 -12.92 -19.37
CA LEU A 244 12.60 -13.87 -19.61
C LEU A 244 13.58 -13.32 -20.67
N ILE A 245 13.08 -12.77 -21.78
CA ILE A 245 13.93 -12.12 -22.79
C ILE A 245 14.66 -10.92 -22.20
N GLU A 246 13.98 -10.04 -21.44
CA GLU A 246 14.62 -8.96 -20.71
C GLU A 246 15.75 -9.47 -19.81
N LYS A 247 15.58 -10.65 -19.17
CA LYS A 247 16.59 -11.23 -18.31
C LYS A 247 17.83 -11.69 -19.07
N TYR A 248 17.67 -12.22 -20.28
CA TYR A 248 18.78 -12.51 -21.19
C TYR A 248 19.48 -11.22 -21.64
N ASN A 249 18.72 -10.18 -21.96
CA ASN A 249 19.28 -8.87 -22.32
C ASN A 249 20.07 -8.25 -21.15
N GLU A 250 19.61 -8.43 -19.88
CA GLU A 250 20.36 -7.96 -18.70
C GLU A 250 21.76 -8.60 -18.54
N ILE A 251 22.02 -9.74 -19.15
CA ILE A 251 23.29 -10.46 -19.09
C ILE A 251 24.10 -10.44 -20.39
N GLY A 252 23.65 -9.59 -21.34
CA GLY A 252 24.38 -9.31 -22.59
C GLY A 252 23.84 -10.03 -23.82
N HIS A 253 22.85 -10.87 -23.70
CA HIS A 253 22.24 -11.58 -24.82
C HIS A 253 21.12 -10.73 -25.46
N ARG A 254 21.52 -9.69 -26.20
CA ARG A 254 20.59 -8.73 -26.84
C ARG A 254 19.62 -9.38 -27.80
N ASP A 255 20.10 -10.33 -28.61
CA ASP A 255 19.32 -10.94 -29.69
C ASP A 255 18.57 -12.23 -29.22
N ALA A 256 18.50 -12.42 -27.90
CA ALA A 256 17.80 -13.56 -27.34
C ALA A 256 16.32 -13.57 -27.72
N LYS A 257 15.84 -14.72 -28.15
CA LYS A 257 14.44 -14.91 -28.56
C LYS A 257 13.92 -16.28 -28.17
N ILE A 258 12.63 -16.40 -27.98
CA ILE A 258 11.95 -17.67 -27.82
C ILE A 258 11.57 -18.18 -29.21
N LEU A 259 12.23 -19.28 -29.63
CA LEU A 259 11.97 -19.88 -30.94
C LEU A 259 10.64 -20.63 -30.97
N LYS A 260 10.34 -21.32 -29.89
CA LYS A 260 9.10 -22.12 -29.74
C LYS A 260 8.64 -22.08 -28.30
N ASP A 261 7.35 -21.94 -28.11
CA ASP A 261 6.68 -22.17 -26.84
C ASP A 261 5.48 -23.08 -27.02
N SER A 262 5.26 -23.97 -26.09
CA SER A 262 4.07 -24.81 -26.07
C SER A 262 3.62 -25.10 -24.65
N VAL A 263 2.32 -25.10 -24.45
CA VAL A 263 1.66 -25.42 -23.18
C VAL A 263 0.92 -26.74 -23.39
N VAL A 264 1.35 -27.78 -22.69
CA VAL A 264 0.78 -29.13 -22.80
C VAL A 264 -0.01 -29.42 -21.53
N TYR A 265 -1.27 -29.79 -21.70
CA TYR A 265 -2.12 -30.23 -20.59
C TYR A 265 -1.77 -31.69 -20.25
N ILE A 266 -1.27 -31.90 -19.01
CA ILE A 266 -1.03 -33.23 -18.47
C ILE A 266 -2.35 -33.84 -18.02
N ASP A 267 -3.17 -33.05 -17.38
CA ASP A 267 -4.50 -33.40 -16.91
C ASP A 267 -5.45 -32.19 -16.96
N SER A 268 -6.66 -32.33 -16.44
CA SER A 268 -7.66 -31.25 -16.43
C SER A 268 -7.26 -30.04 -15.54
N THR A 269 -6.16 -30.11 -14.81
CA THR A 269 -5.76 -29.13 -13.78
C THR A 269 -4.30 -28.71 -13.84
N HIS A 270 -3.47 -29.41 -14.61
CA HIS A 270 -2.02 -29.14 -14.69
C HIS A 270 -1.54 -29.03 -16.12
N VAL A 271 -0.56 -28.14 -16.30
CA VAL A 271 0.12 -27.90 -17.57
C VAL A 271 1.63 -27.96 -17.38
N ASP A 272 2.32 -28.51 -18.39
CA ASP A 272 3.75 -28.34 -18.60
C ASP A 272 3.99 -27.31 -19.68
N ILE A 273 5.00 -26.47 -19.45
CA ILE A 273 5.40 -25.40 -20.36
C ILE A 273 6.76 -25.75 -20.95
N TYR A 274 6.82 -25.85 -22.28
CA TYR A 274 8.06 -26.11 -23.00
C TYR A 274 8.49 -24.83 -23.71
N LEU A 275 9.71 -24.38 -23.43
CA LEU A 275 10.31 -23.20 -24.06
C LEU A 275 11.61 -23.59 -24.75
N THR A 276 11.75 -23.21 -26.00
CA THR A 276 13.04 -23.30 -26.72
C THR A 276 13.57 -21.89 -26.92
N VAL A 277 14.72 -21.59 -26.30
CA VAL A 277 15.36 -20.29 -26.34
C VAL A 277 16.59 -20.35 -27.24
N ASP A 278 16.72 -19.35 -28.07
CA ASP A 278 17.97 -19.01 -28.76
C ASP A 278 18.57 -17.79 -28.04
N GLU A 279 19.67 -17.99 -27.34
CA GLU A 279 20.31 -16.91 -26.57
C GLU A 279 21.01 -15.87 -27.44
N GLY A 280 21.35 -16.22 -28.69
CA GLY A 280 22.16 -15.38 -29.55
C GLY A 280 23.59 -15.18 -28.99
N LYS A 281 24.31 -14.21 -29.54
CA LYS A 281 25.65 -13.84 -29.06
C LYS A 281 25.58 -12.98 -27.81
N LYS A 282 26.64 -13.03 -27.01
CA LYS A 282 26.81 -12.14 -25.86
C LYS A 282 27.55 -10.88 -26.32
N TYR A 283 26.96 -9.73 -25.98
CA TYR A 283 27.52 -8.43 -26.38
C TYR A 283 28.04 -7.65 -25.17
N TYR A 284 28.93 -6.72 -25.47
CA TYR A 284 29.55 -5.80 -24.51
C TYR A 284 29.42 -4.36 -25.02
N PHE A 285 29.51 -3.39 -24.11
CA PHE A 285 29.59 -2.00 -24.51
C PHE A 285 30.92 -1.71 -25.18
N GLY A 286 30.89 -1.15 -26.38
CA GLY A 286 32.06 -0.71 -27.17
C GLY A 286 32.43 0.73 -26.83
N ASN A 287 32.81 1.47 -27.88
CA ASN A 287 33.04 2.91 -27.73
C ASN A 287 31.74 3.64 -27.56
N MET A 288 31.76 4.64 -26.69
CA MET A 288 30.63 5.52 -26.39
C MET A 288 31.07 6.96 -26.64
N SER A 289 30.29 7.72 -27.37
CA SER A 289 30.56 9.13 -27.70
C SER A 289 29.28 9.96 -27.55
N TRP A 290 29.49 11.24 -27.25
CA TRP A 290 28.38 12.20 -27.09
C TRP A 290 28.45 13.22 -28.21
N SER A 291 27.29 13.62 -28.71
CA SER A 291 27.12 14.73 -29.64
C SER A 291 26.00 15.65 -29.20
N GLY A 292 26.16 16.94 -29.35
CA GLY A 292 25.19 17.96 -28.96
C GLY A 292 25.29 18.43 -27.50
N ASN A 293 26.23 17.93 -26.73
CA ASN A 293 26.45 18.32 -25.32
C ASN A 293 27.27 19.63 -25.22
N THR A 294 26.60 20.74 -25.05
CA THR A 294 27.22 22.08 -24.93
C THR A 294 27.22 22.58 -23.48
N VAL A 295 26.35 22.11 -22.64
CA VAL A 295 26.17 22.52 -21.22
C VAL A 295 27.12 21.76 -20.30
N TYR A 296 27.23 20.44 -20.49
CA TYR A 296 28.09 19.59 -19.67
C TYR A 296 29.14 18.92 -20.54
N THR A 297 30.37 18.79 -19.99
CA THR A 297 31.46 18.11 -20.66
C THR A 297 31.21 16.60 -20.74
N THR A 298 31.82 15.96 -21.73
CA THR A 298 31.77 14.50 -21.89
C THR A 298 32.17 13.75 -20.62
N ASP A 299 33.21 14.19 -19.91
CA ASP A 299 33.67 13.56 -18.67
C ASP A 299 32.57 13.56 -17.56
N VAL A 300 31.78 14.64 -17.46
CA VAL A 300 30.66 14.72 -16.52
C VAL A 300 29.55 13.75 -16.92
N LEU A 301 29.22 13.72 -18.21
CA LEU A 301 28.15 12.82 -18.71
C LEU A 301 28.55 11.36 -18.55
N ASP A 302 29.81 11.00 -18.83
CA ASP A 302 30.33 9.64 -18.63
C ASP A 302 30.33 9.25 -17.14
N ALA A 303 30.64 10.19 -16.24
CA ALA A 303 30.55 9.93 -14.80
C ALA A 303 29.13 9.64 -14.36
N TYR A 304 28.13 10.35 -14.89
CA TYR A 304 26.72 10.11 -14.62
C TYR A 304 26.21 8.84 -15.31
N LEU A 305 26.63 8.57 -16.55
CA LEU A 305 26.29 7.34 -17.27
C LEU A 305 26.78 6.09 -16.50
N ASN A 306 27.97 6.17 -15.94
CA ASN A 306 28.60 5.13 -15.13
C ASN A 306 28.58 3.73 -15.79
N ILE A 307 28.78 3.68 -17.09
CA ILE A 307 28.97 2.49 -17.94
C ILE A 307 30.32 2.64 -18.63
N LYS A 308 31.10 1.57 -18.65
CA LYS A 308 32.44 1.57 -19.23
C LYS A 308 32.52 0.66 -20.45
N LYS A 309 33.42 0.99 -21.37
CA LYS A 309 33.80 0.10 -22.47
C LYS A 309 34.27 -1.25 -21.92
N GLY A 310 33.71 -2.34 -22.46
CA GLY A 310 33.98 -3.71 -22.01
C GLY A 310 33.01 -4.24 -20.96
N ASP A 311 32.14 -3.38 -20.39
CA ASP A 311 31.05 -3.86 -19.53
C ASP A 311 30.06 -4.71 -20.34
N VAL A 312 29.43 -5.67 -19.69
CA VAL A 312 28.42 -6.51 -20.34
C VAL A 312 27.25 -5.63 -20.77
N PHE A 313 26.84 -5.76 -22.03
CA PHE A 313 25.71 -5.00 -22.55
C PHE A 313 24.44 -5.30 -21.77
N ASN A 314 23.75 -4.24 -21.38
CA ASN A 314 22.49 -4.32 -20.62
C ASN A 314 21.64 -3.09 -20.99
N GLN A 315 20.65 -3.31 -21.87
CA GLN A 315 19.75 -2.25 -22.32
C GLN A 315 19.02 -1.57 -21.16
N LYS A 316 18.53 -2.35 -20.23
CA LYS A 316 17.81 -1.82 -19.06
C LYS A 316 18.66 -0.95 -18.14
N GLN A 317 19.94 -1.30 -18.00
CA GLN A 317 20.92 -0.48 -17.29
C GLN A 317 21.18 0.82 -18.04
N LEU A 318 21.36 0.75 -19.35
CA LEU A 318 21.55 1.92 -20.20
C LEU A 318 20.37 2.89 -20.07
N ASP A 319 19.13 2.40 -20.24
CA ASP A 319 17.91 3.21 -20.13
C ASP A 319 17.77 3.86 -18.75
N LYS A 320 18.11 3.12 -17.69
CA LYS A 320 18.12 3.65 -16.32
C LYS A 320 19.16 4.74 -16.12
N ARG A 321 20.37 4.51 -16.58
CA ARG A 321 21.45 5.48 -16.42
C ARG A 321 21.28 6.73 -17.31
N LEU A 322 20.56 6.59 -18.43
CA LEU A 322 20.19 7.75 -19.25
C LEU A 322 18.99 8.52 -18.65
N ASN A 323 17.89 7.81 -18.27
CA ASN A 323 16.60 8.46 -17.98
C ASN A 323 15.96 8.08 -16.65
N GLY A 324 16.28 6.91 -16.06
CA GLY A 324 15.44 6.27 -15.03
C GLY A 324 15.88 6.47 -13.59
N ASP A 325 17.16 6.64 -13.35
CA ASP A 325 17.71 6.78 -11.99
C ASP A 325 17.64 8.24 -11.51
N GLU A 326 17.61 8.47 -10.19
CA GLU A 326 17.66 9.81 -9.62
C GLU A 326 18.95 10.56 -10.02
N ASP A 327 20.04 9.83 -10.20
CA ASP A 327 21.34 10.31 -10.68
C ASP A 327 21.62 9.98 -12.16
N ALA A 328 20.57 9.83 -12.98
CA ALA A 328 20.67 9.61 -14.41
C ALA A 328 21.17 10.86 -15.14
N VAL A 329 21.71 10.68 -16.35
CA VAL A 329 22.17 11.80 -17.19
C VAL A 329 21.07 12.83 -17.40
N MET A 330 19.85 12.39 -17.77
CA MET A 330 18.73 13.32 -17.99
C MET A 330 18.21 13.95 -16.71
N SER A 331 18.41 13.32 -15.54
CA SER A 331 18.07 13.92 -14.25
C SER A 331 18.98 15.13 -13.97
N LEU A 332 20.28 15.05 -14.30
CA LEU A 332 21.19 16.18 -14.18
C LEU A 332 20.70 17.40 -14.99
N TYR A 333 20.27 17.18 -16.23
CA TYR A 333 19.74 18.25 -17.09
C TYR A 333 18.43 18.81 -16.51
N LYS A 334 17.47 17.94 -16.18
CA LYS A 334 16.15 18.35 -15.68
C LYS A 334 16.19 19.02 -14.30
N ASP A 335 17.19 18.71 -13.47
CA ASP A 335 17.39 19.37 -12.20
C ASP A 335 17.93 20.79 -12.34
N ASN A 336 18.56 21.10 -13.48
CA ASN A 336 19.13 22.39 -13.81
C ASN A 336 18.32 23.16 -14.86
N GLY A 337 17.04 22.81 -15.02
CA GLY A 337 16.10 23.56 -15.83
C GLY A 337 15.84 23.03 -17.23
N TYR A 338 16.66 22.15 -17.73
CA TYR A 338 16.57 21.65 -19.11
C TYR A 338 15.46 20.59 -19.25
N LEU A 339 14.21 21.00 -19.01
CA LEU A 339 13.02 20.12 -19.07
C LEU A 339 12.85 19.47 -20.44
N PHE A 340 13.17 20.20 -21.49
CA PHE A 340 12.99 19.78 -22.89
C PHE A 340 14.17 18.95 -23.42
N SER A 341 15.18 18.69 -22.57
CA SER A 341 16.33 17.88 -22.98
C SER A 341 15.92 16.43 -23.28
N GLN A 342 16.55 15.87 -24.30
CA GLN A 342 16.35 14.50 -24.75
C GLN A 342 17.69 13.88 -25.15
N VAL A 343 17.86 12.60 -24.91
CA VAL A 343 19.00 11.83 -25.37
C VAL A 343 18.53 10.63 -26.15
N ASP A 344 19.06 10.47 -27.36
CA ASP A 344 18.80 9.34 -28.24
C ASP A 344 20.06 8.48 -28.36
N PRO A 345 20.08 7.27 -27.77
CA PRO A 345 21.18 6.34 -27.89
C PRO A 345 21.16 5.66 -29.26
N ILE A 346 22.10 6.01 -30.16
CA ILE A 346 22.20 5.42 -31.48
C ILE A 346 23.31 4.38 -31.47
N GLU A 347 23.03 3.17 -31.91
CA GLU A 347 24.04 2.16 -32.16
C GLU A 347 24.81 2.51 -33.44
N SER A 348 26.05 2.95 -33.29
CA SER A 348 26.89 3.36 -34.41
C SER A 348 27.58 2.19 -35.12
N GLY A 349 27.50 0.98 -34.56
CA GLY A 349 27.98 -0.25 -35.17
C GLY A 349 28.40 -1.31 -34.17
N ILE A 350 28.58 -2.53 -34.68
CA ILE A 350 29.03 -3.68 -33.90
C ILE A 350 30.40 -4.12 -34.43
N VAL A 351 31.41 -4.10 -33.55
CA VAL A 351 32.77 -4.56 -33.87
C VAL A 351 33.06 -5.81 -33.05
N GLY A 352 33.02 -6.98 -33.72
CA GLY A 352 33.13 -8.27 -33.05
C GLY A 352 31.87 -8.59 -32.20
N ASP A 353 32.00 -8.46 -30.87
CA ASP A 353 30.96 -8.62 -29.88
C ASP A 353 30.69 -7.34 -29.07
N SER A 354 31.27 -6.22 -29.51
CA SER A 354 31.14 -4.93 -28.83
C SER A 354 30.24 -4.00 -29.63
N ILE A 355 29.20 -3.45 -28.98
CA ILE A 355 28.23 -2.50 -29.55
C ILE A 355 28.74 -1.08 -29.23
N ASN A 356 28.99 -0.29 -30.25
CA ASN A 356 29.33 1.12 -30.10
C ASN A 356 28.09 1.98 -30.10
N PHE A 357 28.09 2.99 -29.22
CA PHE A 357 26.98 3.94 -29.06
C PHE A 357 27.40 5.36 -29.33
N GLU A 358 26.56 6.09 -30.00
CA GLU A 358 26.62 7.55 -30.10
C GLU A 358 25.37 8.12 -29.47
N PHE A 359 25.55 8.91 -28.41
CA PHE A 359 24.46 9.55 -27.68
C PHE A 359 24.21 10.93 -28.29
N HIS A 360 23.10 11.04 -29.03
CA HIS A 360 22.69 12.32 -29.59
C HIS A 360 21.86 13.06 -28.56
N LEU A 361 22.39 14.15 -28.02
CA LEU A 361 21.79 14.95 -26.99
C LEU A 361 21.19 16.22 -27.57
N TYR A 362 19.92 16.41 -27.31
CA TYR A 362 19.25 17.68 -27.53
C TYR A 362 19.01 18.34 -26.15
N GLU A 363 19.73 19.43 -25.88
CA GLU A 363 19.70 20.08 -24.56
C GLU A 363 18.50 21.01 -24.39
N GLY A 364 18.12 21.72 -25.45
CA GLY A 364 17.03 22.70 -25.44
C GLY A 364 17.38 23.96 -24.62
N LYS A 365 16.38 24.73 -24.26
CA LYS A 365 16.53 25.91 -23.39
C LYS A 365 16.08 25.58 -21.98
N PRO A 366 16.62 26.24 -20.94
CA PRO A 366 16.11 26.11 -19.59
C PRO A 366 14.66 26.59 -19.51
N ALA A 367 13.82 25.78 -18.89
CA ALA A 367 12.41 26.10 -18.64
C ALA A 367 12.23 26.85 -17.32
N THR A 368 11.39 27.87 -17.31
CA THR A 368 10.99 28.61 -16.12
C THR A 368 9.59 28.22 -15.71
N ILE A 369 9.34 28.05 -14.42
CA ILE A 369 8.00 27.76 -13.91
C ILE A 369 7.13 29.03 -14.06
N ASN A 370 6.07 28.93 -14.86
CA ASN A 370 5.12 30.01 -15.07
C ASN A 370 4.06 30.01 -13.96
N ASN A 371 3.29 28.91 -13.84
CA ASN A 371 2.25 28.81 -12.82
C ASN A 371 2.38 27.52 -12.00
N VAL A 372 1.96 27.61 -10.73
CA VAL A 372 1.77 26.46 -9.85
C VAL A 372 0.31 26.39 -9.45
N ILE A 373 -0.40 25.41 -10.02
CA ILE A 373 -1.85 25.24 -9.90
C ILE A 373 -2.12 24.13 -8.88
N ILE A 374 -2.96 24.38 -7.90
CA ILE A 374 -3.39 23.41 -6.88
C ILE A 374 -4.88 23.18 -7.06
N LYS A 375 -5.31 21.92 -7.19
CA LYS A 375 -6.72 21.51 -7.35
C LYS A 375 -7.03 20.30 -6.49
N GLY A 376 -8.29 20.18 -6.04
CA GLY A 376 -8.78 18.99 -5.31
C GLY A 376 -8.38 18.94 -3.83
N ASN A 377 -8.02 20.08 -3.26
CA ASN A 377 -7.72 20.24 -1.82
C ASN A 377 -8.95 20.64 -1.00
N ASP A 378 -10.13 20.07 -1.30
CA ASP A 378 -11.44 20.47 -0.77
C ASP A 378 -11.56 20.46 0.77
N ARG A 379 -10.67 19.72 1.45
CA ARG A 379 -10.65 19.59 2.91
C ARG A 379 -9.44 20.24 3.57
N VAL A 380 -8.54 20.78 2.78
CA VAL A 380 -7.26 21.32 3.24
C VAL A 380 -7.11 22.72 2.65
N TYR A 381 -6.78 23.69 3.46
CA TYR A 381 -6.55 25.03 2.96
C TYR A 381 -5.38 25.07 1.99
N GLU A 382 -5.50 25.91 0.97
CA GLU A 382 -4.49 26.00 -0.10
C GLU A 382 -3.09 26.34 0.45
N HIS A 383 -3.01 27.22 1.43
CA HIS A 383 -1.72 27.59 2.01
C HIS A 383 -1.00 26.41 2.71
N VAL A 384 -1.76 25.41 3.19
CA VAL A 384 -1.19 24.18 3.78
C VAL A 384 -0.50 23.34 2.71
N VAL A 385 -1.07 23.27 1.51
CA VAL A 385 -0.45 22.61 0.37
C VAL A 385 0.74 23.42 -0.14
N ARG A 386 0.51 24.72 -0.36
CA ARG A 386 1.49 25.61 -0.99
C ARG A 386 2.78 25.75 -0.18
N ARG A 387 2.71 25.68 1.15
CA ARG A 387 3.89 25.77 2.01
C ARG A 387 4.80 24.55 1.93
N GLU A 388 4.27 23.38 1.53
CA GLU A 388 5.02 22.14 1.35
C GLU A 388 5.61 22.03 -0.08
N VAL A 389 5.08 22.80 -1.03
CA VAL A 389 5.53 22.79 -2.42
C VAL A 389 6.79 23.66 -2.57
N ARG A 390 7.82 23.06 -3.15
CA ARG A 390 9.14 23.73 -3.37
C ARG A 390 9.23 24.43 -4.72
N THR A 391 8.34 24.10 -5.66
CA THR A 391 8.24 24.73 -6.97
C THR A 391 7.49 26.06 -6.85
N ARG A 392 8.06 27.13 -7.36
CA ARG A 392 7.45 28.49 -7.28
C ARG A 392 7.43 29.13 -8.65
N PRO A 393 6.41 29.91 -8.97
CA PRO A 393 6.41 30.72 -10.17
C PRO A 393 7.66 31.63 -10.25
N GLY A 394 8.31 31.67 -11.42
CA GLY A 394 9.54 32.41 -11.65
C GLY A 394 10.84 31.66 -11.34
N ASP A 395 10.79 30.52 -10.65
CA ASP A 395 11.96 29.68 -10.43
C ASP A 395 12.30 28.88 -11.72
N ILE A 396 13.57 28.53 -11.88
CA ILE A 396 13.99 27.58 -12.91
C ILE A 396 13.43 26.19 -12.53
N TYR A 397 12.94 25.47 -13.51
CA TYR A 397 12.42 24.12 -13.31
C TYR A 397 13.50 23.20 -12.69
N SER A 398 13.12 22.40 -11.74
CA SER A 398 13.94 21.35 -11.14
C SER A 398 13.08 20.12 -10.85
N GLN A 399 13.43 19.00 -11.48
CA GLN A 399 12.77 17.73 -11.27
C GLN A 399 12.89 17.25 -9.82
N ASN A 400 14.05 17.45 -9.20
CA ASN A 400 14.30 17.13 -7.80
C ASN A 400 13.36 17.91 -6.87
N ASN A 401 13.19 19.23 -7.08
CA ASN A 401 12.27 20.04 -6.30
C ASN A 401 10.80 19.59 -6.48
N LEU A 402 10.43 19.16 -7.69
CA LEU A 402 9.11 18.62 -7.97
C LEU A 402 8.89 17.29 -7.21
N ILE A 403 9.82 16.35 -7.33
CA ILE A 403 9.75 15.05 -6.65
C ILE A 403 9.70 15.24 -5.12
N ARG A 404 10.53 16.15 -4.59
CA ARG A 404 10.52 16.48 -3.17
C ARG A 404 9.19 17.09 -2.73
N SER A 405 8.59 17.96 -3.53
CA SER A 405 7.26 18.52 -3.24
C SER A 405 6.19 17.44 -3.17
N LEU A 406 6.22 16.48 -4.10
CA LEU A 406 5.29 15.33 -4.08
C LEU A 406 5.51 14.46 -2.84
N ARG A 407 6.76 14.22 -2.46
CA ARG A 407 7.11 13.46 -1.26
C ARG A 407 6.67 14.18 0.02
N ASP A 408 6.91 15.49 0.11
CA ASP A 408 6.49 16.31 1.27
C ASP A 408 4.94 16.31 1.38
N LEU A 409 4.22 16.43 0.26
CA LEU A 409 2.75 16.30 0.23
C LEU A 409 2.25 14.90 0.62
N ALA A 410 2.93 13.84 0.18
CA ALA A 410 2.59 12.47 0.57
C ALA A 410 2.79 12.22 2.07
N GLN A 411 3.83 12.82 2.67
CA GLN A 411 4.12 12.72 4.11
C GLN A 411 3.05 13.37 4.99
N LEU A 412 2.30 14.33 4.48
CA LEU A 412 1.14 14.90 5.21
C LEU A 412 0.05 13.85 5.48
N GLN A 413 0.00 12.77 4.69
CA GLN A 413 -1.03 11.73 4.74
C GLN A 413 -2.47 12.24 4.53
N LEU A 414 -2.64 13.45 4.03
CA LEU A 414 -3.92 14.10 3.77
C LEU A 414 -4.45 13.81 2.37
N PHE A 415 -3.60 13.30 1.47
CA PHE A 415 -3.90 13.10 0.05
C PHE A 415 -3.73 11.64 -0.37
N ASN A 416 -4.43 11.26 -1.43
CA ASN A 416 -4.28 9.95 -2.06
C ASN A 416 -2.96 9.90 -2.86
N GLU A 417 -2.02 9.08 -2.40
CA GLU A 417 -0.67 9.01 -2.98
C GLU A 417 -0.66 8.55 -4.45
N GLU A 418 -1.57 7.65 -4.84
CA GLU A 418 -1.64 7.16 -6.24
C GLU A 418 -1.95 8.28 -7.23
N LYS A 419 -2.69 9.30 -6.78
CA LYS A 419 -3.08 10.43 -7.62
C LYS A 419 -2.09 11.57 -7.62
N LEU A 420 -1.13 11.58 -6.68
CA LEU A 420 -0.06 12.58 -6.65
C LEU A 420 0.91 12.44 -7.83
N TYR A 421 1.18 11.21 -8.29
CA TYR A 421 2.19 10.89 -9.32
C TYR A 421 1.56 10.70 -10.71
N ARG A 422 0.71 11.63 -11.15
CA ARG A 422 0.05 11.56 -12.46
C ARG A 422 0.90 12.17 -13.58
N SER A 423 0.67 11.70 -14.79
CA SER A 423 1.38 12.18 -15.99
C SER A 423 1.00 13.62 -16.40
N ASP A 424 -0.14 14.13 -15.94
CA ASP A 424 -0.63 15.47 -16.24
C ASP A 424 -0.13 16.56 -15.27
N LEU A 425 0.83 16.23 -14.41
CA LEU A 425 1.43 17.13 -13.43
C LEU A 425 2.21 18.28 -14.09
N ILE A 426 2.93 17.97 -15.17
CA ILE A 426 3.79 18.91 -15.88
C ILE A 426 3.12 19.27 -17.21
N GLN A 427 2.88 20.57 -17.43
CA GLN A 427 2.30 21.09 -18.66
C GLN A 427 3.32 22.03 -19.31
N PRO A 428 4.21 21.48 -20.17
CA PRO A 428 5.28 22.25 -20.79
C PRO A 428 4.77 23.07 -21.98
N ASP A 429 5.25 24.30 -22.10
CA ASP A 429 5.10 25.14 -23.28
C ASP A 429 6.47 25.37 -23.91
N ILE A 430 6.69 24.69 -25.04
CA ILE A 430 7.98 24.71 -25.74
C ILE A 430 8.24 26.07 -26.38
N GLU A 431 7.18 26.74 -26.84
CA GLU A 431 7.31 28.02 -27.57
C GLU A 431 7.78 29.13 -26.64
N SER A 432 7.18 29.23 -25.47
CA SER A 432 7.55 30.23 -24.46
C SER A 432 8.76 29.84 -23.62
N GLY A 433 9.15 28.57 -23.63
CA GLY A 433 10.19 28.03 -22.73
C GLY A 433 9.74 27.99 -21.26
N THR A 434 8.45 27.86 -21.02
CA THR A 434 7.87 27.84 -19.67
C THR A 434 7.17 26.51 -19.36
N VAL A 435 6.87 26.31 -18.10
CA VAL A 435 6.14 25.12 -17.65
C VAL A 435 5.15 25.48 -16.55
N ASP A 436 3.92 25.01 -16.71
CA ASP A 436 2.91 25.04 -15.65
C ASP A 436 2.96 23.71 -14.90
N ILE A 437 2.88 23.79 -13.55
CA ILE A 437 2.86 22.60 -12.69
C ILE A 437 1.51 22.52 -12.01
N ALA A 438 0.74 21.45 -12.30
CA ALA A 438 -0.61 21.27 -11.80
C ALA A 438 -0.66 20.14 -10.76
N TYR A 439 -0.69 20.46 -9.48
CA TYR A 439 -0.91 19.52 -8.40
C TYR A 439 -2.39 19.16 -8.29
N ASN A 440 -2.79 18.06 -8.94
CA ASN A 440 -4.15 17.53 -8.89
C ASN A 440 -4.27 16.59 -7.70
N LEU A 441 -4.73 17.13 -6.58
CA LEU A 441 -4.84 16.42 -5.31
C LEU A 441 -6.20 15.70 -5.20
N GLU A 442 -6.26 14.70 -4.38
CA GLU A 442 -7.51 14.11 -3.90
C GLU A 442 -7.39 13.90 -2.40
N THR A 443 -8.18 14.66 -1.64
CA THR A 443 -8.16 14.56 -0.18
C THR A 443 -8.73 13.23 0.30
N LYS A 444 -8.05 12.57 1.23
CA LYS A 444 -8.53 11.37 1.93
C LYS A 444 -8.78 11.68 3.40
N SER A 445 -9.64 10.91 4.06
CA SER A 445 -9.74 10.95 5.52
C SER A 445 -8.49 10.32 6.11
N SER A 446 -7.82 11.05 6.97
CA SER A 446 -6.60 10.64 7.65
C SER A 446 -6.78 10.56 9.17
N ASP A 447 -8.01 10.77 9.64
CA ASP A 447 -8.36 10.58 11.03
C ASP A 447 -8.23 9.10 11.40
N GLN A 448 -7.56 8.83 12.51
CA GLN A 448 -7.20 7.47 12.93
C GLN A 448 -7.78 7.18 14.31
N PHE A 449 -8.39 6.02 14.43
CA PHE A 449 -8.67 5.42 15.74
C PHE A 449 -7.45 4.58 16.13
N GLU A 450 -6.79 4.97 17.21
CA GLU A 450 -5.68 4.22 17.77
C GLU A 450 -6.25 3.24 18.80
N PHE A 451 -6.07 1.96 18.55
CA PHE A 451 -6.39 0.92 19.50
C PHE A 451 -5.14 0.07 19.72
N SER A 452 -4.71 -0.08 20.95
CA SER A 452 -3.64 -1.01 21.29
C SER A 452 -4.00 -1.81 22.54
N ALA A 453 -3.64 -3.08 22.52
CA ALA A 453 -3.80 -3.97 23.64
C ALA A 453 -2.47 -4.70 23.89
N GLY A 454 -2.07 -4.79 25.15
CA GLY A 454 -0.88 -5.50 25.57
C GLY A 454 -1.19 -6.33 26.82
N ILE A 455 -0.29 -7.25 27.14
CA ILE A 455 -0.37 -8.03 28.37
C ILE A 455 0.85 -7.69 29.20
N SER A 456 0.63 -7.16 30.38
CA SER A 456 1.68 -6.96 31.38
C SER A 456 1.54 -7.99 32.52
N PRO A 457 2.56 -8.15 33.36
CA PRO A 457 2.44 -9.00 34.56
C PRO A 457 1.28 -8.60 35.48
N GLN A 458 0.87 -7.32 35.47
CA GLN A 458 -0.23 -6.76 36.26
C GLN A 458 -1.62 -6.88 35.56
N GLY A 459 -1.66 -7.43 34.36
CA GLY A 459 -2.88 -7.62 33.61
C GLY A 459 -2.86 -6.98 32.23
N PRO A 460 -3.97 -7.05 31.49
CA PRO A 460 -4.07 -6.47 30.17
C PRO A 460 -4.01 -4.93 30.24
N ILE A 461 -3.28 -4.33 29.32
CA ILE A 461 -3.22 -2.89 29.10
C ILE A 461 -4.03 -2.62 27.84
N LEU A 462 -5.02 -1.74 27.94
CA LEU A 462 -5.80 -1.26 26.82
C LEU A 462 -5.53 0.22 26.60
N SER A 463 -5.34 0.61 25.38
CA SER A 463 -5.21 2.01 24.98
C SER A 463 -6.16 2.31 23.84
N VAL A 464 -6.94 3.36 23.98
CA VAL A 464 -7.85 3.87 22.96
C VAL A 464 -7.52 5.32 22.72
N GLY A 465 -7.39 5.71 21.46
CA GLY A 465 -7.13 7.08 21.07
C GLY A 465 -7.82 7.46 19.79
N VAL A 466 -7.96 8.75 19.60
CA VAL A 466 -8.41 9.35 18.35
C VAL A 466 -7.41 10.42 17.94
N LYS A 467 -6.88 10.29 16.74
CA LYS A 467 -5.93 11.21 16.16
C LYS A 467 -6.55 11.89 14.94
N PHE A 468 -6.73 13.18 15.03
CA PHE A 468 -7.19 14.04 13.94
C PHE A 468 -5.99 14.73 13.30
N THR A 469 -5.72 14.45 12.05
CA THR A 469 -4.48 14.90 11.37
C THR A 469 -4.66 16.15 10.51
N ASN A 470 -5.89 16.60 10.34
CA ASN A 470 -6.22 17.83 9.60
C ASN A 470 -6.99 18.82 10.48
N PHE A 471 -6.70 18.83 11.77
CA PHE A 471 -7.36 19.75 12.71
C PHE A 471 -7.05 21.22 12.38
N ALA A 472 -7.98 22.10 12.72
CA ALA A 472 -7.85 23.55 12.55
C ALA A 472 -8.35 24.28 13.79
N ILE A 473 -7.46 24.66 14.69
CA ILE A 473 -7.82 25.34 15.96
C ILE A 473 -8.54 26.66 15.71
N GLN A 474 -8.19 27.38 14.66
CA GLN A 474 -8.85 28.66 14.30
C GLN A 474 -10.30 28.51 13.88
N ASN A 475 -10.72 27.29 13.50
CA ASN A 475 -12.11 26.99 13.15
C ASN A 475 -12.93 26.48 14.34
N LEU A 476 -12.37 26.46 15.55
CA LEU A 476 -13.04 25.94 16.76
C LEU A 476 -14.39 26.62 17.03
N PHE A 477 -14.55 27.90 16.66
CA PHE A 477 -15.79 28.66 16.82
C PHE A 477 -16.56 28.81 15.50
N ARG A 478 -16.28 28.00 14.47
CA ARG A 478 -16.94 28.03 13.15
C ARG A 478 -17.60 26.69 12.85
N PRO A 479 -18.84 26.43 13.33
CA PRO A 479 -19.51 25.12 13.16
C PRO A 479 -19.67 24.68 11.70
N SER A 480 -19.78 25.64 10.76
CA SER A 480 -19.86 25.35 9.31
C SER A 480 -18.63 24.64 8.74
N MET A 481 -17.50 24.72 9.43
CA MET A 481 -16.23 24.09 9.04
C MET A 481 -16.00 22.75 9.75
N TYR A 482 -16.97 22.28 10.53
CA TYR A 482 -16.92 21.00 11.21
C TYR A 482 -17.38 19.88 10.28
N ARG A 483 -16.70 18.75 10.35
CA ARG A 483 -17.23 17.47 9.88
C ARG A 483 -17.45 16.51 11.05
N ILE A 484 -16.43 16.22 11.82
CA ILE A 484 -16.48 15.66 13.18
C ILE A 484 -15.82 16.67 14.11
N VAL A 485 -14.68 17.20 13.67
CA VAL A 485 -13.90 18.27 14.29
C VAL A 485 -13.65 19.37 13.27
N PRO A 486 -13.28 20.59 13.69
CA PRO A 486 -12.86 21.63 12.76
C PRO A 486 -11.61 21.21 11.99
N GLN A 487 -11.64 21.29 10.65
CA GLN A 487 -10.59 20.82 9.76
C GLN A 487 -10.07 21.92 8.83
N GLY A 488 -8.89 21.69 8.23
CA GLY A 488 -8.34 22.50 7.14
C GLY A 488 -6.88 22.91 7.27
N GLU A 489 -6.31 23.01 8.47
CA GLU A 489 -4.96 23.54 8.73
C GLU A 489 -3.83 22.49 8.71
N GLY A 490 -4.16 21.21 8.65
CA GLY A 490 -3.18 20.16 8.75
C GLY A 490 -2.53 20.03 10.14
N GLN A 491 -3.15 20.59 11.18
CA GLN A 491 -2.74 20.41 12.57
C GLN A 491 -3.12 19.03 13.05
N THR A 492 -2.40 18.52 14.04
CA THR A 492 -2.73 17.22 14.65
C THR A 492 -3.25 17.43 16.07
N LEU A 493 -4.42 16.88 16.33
CA LEU A 493 -4.98 16.74 17.68
C LEU A 493 -5.10 15.26 18.02
N ASN A 494 -4.45 14.83 19.11
CA ASN A 494 -4.52 13.46 19.58
C ASN A 494 -5.08 13.43 20.99
N ILE A 495 -6.10 12.61 21.20
CA ILE A 495 -6.74 12.36 22.52
C ILE A 495 -6.62 10.88 22.78
N LYS A 496 -5.96 10.51 23.88
CA LYS A 496 -5.67 9.12 24.20
C LYS A 496 -6.02 8.81 25.65
N ALA A 497 -6.65 7.66 25.85
CA ALA A 497 -6.90 7.06 27.15
C ALA A 497 -6.27 5.68 27.20
N GLN A 498 -5.53 5.39 28.27
CA GLN A 498 -4.90 4.09 28.51
C GLN A 498 -5.25 3.61 29.91
N ALA A 499 -5.59 2.33 30.02
CA ALA A 499 -5.91 1.73 31.31
C ALA A 499 -5.35 0.30 31.40
N SER A 500 -4.91 -0.08 32.60
CA SER A 500 -4.59 -1.44 32.98
C SER A 500 -5.35 -1.77 34.26
N GLY A 501 -6.61 -2.14 34.11
CA GLY A 501 -7.52 -2.39 35.20
C GLY A 501 -7.55 -1.25 36.25
N GLN A 502 -7.40 -1.60 37.53
CA GLN A 502 -7.32 -0.64 38.65
C GLN A 502 -5.88 -0.12 38.84
N TYR A 503 -4.89 -0.79 38.22
CA TYR A 503 -3.47 -0.52 38.48
C TYR A 503 -3.01 0.80 37.87
N TYR A 504 -3.37 1.09 36.61
CA TYR A 504 -2.87 2.25 35.89
C TYR A 504 -3.93 2.85 35.00
N GLN A 505 -4.05 4.17 35.03
CA GLN A 505 -4.88 4.95 34.13
C GLN A 505 -4.10 6.18 33.66
N ASN A 506 -4.17 6.49 32.39
CA ASN A 506 -3.52 7.66 31.81
C ASN A 506 -4.42 8.28 30.75
N TYR A 507 -4.65 9.58 30.85
CA TYR A 507 -5.42 10.39 29.92
C TYR A 507 -4.51 11.47 29.37
N SER A 508 -4.41 11.61 28.07
CA SER A 508 -3.55 12.59 27.43
C SER A 508 -4.22 13.28 26.27
N ILE A 509 -3.93 14.56 26.13
CA ILE A 509 -4.29 15.39 24.98
C ILE A 509 -3.01 16.02 24.47
N SER A 510 -2.74 15.86 23.16
CA SER A 510 -1.62 16.51 22.51
C SER A 510 -2.05 17.21 21.23
N PHE A 511 -1.43 18.35 20.99
CA PHE A 511 -1.66 19.23 19.85
C PHE A 511 -0.33 19.52 19.15
N ILE A 512 -0.31 19.45 17.82
CA ILE A 512 0.86 19.78 17.01
C ILE A 512 0.44 20.72 15.88
N GLU A 513 1.06 21.89 15.84
CA GLU A 513 1.05 22.81 14.71
C GLU A 513 2.35 22.62 13.91
N PRO A 514 2.31 22.10 12.67
CA PRO A 514 3.55 21.82 11.92
C PRO A 514 4.26 23.06 11.37
N TRP A 515 3.53 24.20 11.24
CA TRP A 515 4.05 25.43 10.66
C TRP A 515 3.73 26.66 11.49
N LEU A 516 4.26 26.73 12.70
CA LEU A 516 4.06 27.87 13.61
C LEU A 516 4.45 29.19 12.92
N GLY A 517 3.47 30.10 12.79
CA GLY A 517 3.62 31.37 12.11
C GLY A 517 3.60 31.31 10.58
N GLY A 518 3.40 30.15 9.96
CA GLY A 518 3.13 29.93 8.52
C GLY A 518 4.27 30.23 7.55
N ARG A 519 5.41 30.76 8.01
CA ARG A 519 6.52 31.20 7.14
C ARG A 519 7.68 30.22 7.06
N ARG A 520 7.88 29.41 8.09
CA ARG A 520 8.98 28.44 8.20
C ARG A 520 8.44 27.12 8.75
N PRO A 521 9.04 25.98 8.41
CA PRO A 521 8.63 24.67 8.92
C PRO A 521 9.06 24.48 10.39
N ASN A 522 8.61 25.38 11.26
CA ASN A 522 8.79 25.29 12.69
C ASN A 522 7.52 24.70 13.28
N SER A 523 7.63 23.57 13.92
CA SER A 523 6.49 22.93 14.59
C SER A 523 6.38 23.39 16.04
N LEU A 524 5.13 23.56 16.50
CA LEU A 524 4.81 23.70 17.91
C LEU A 524 4.08 22.45 18.37
N SER A 525 4.51 21.87 19.47
CA SER A 525 3.79 20.78 20.13
C SER A 525 3.43 21.17 21.56
N ALA A 526 2.23 20.84 21.98
CA ALA A 526 1.76 21.03 23.33
C ALA A 526 1.05 19.75 23.78
N ALA A 527 1.33 19.28 24.99
CA ALA A 527 0.67 18.12 25.55
C ALA A 527 0.37 18.32 27.02
N ILE A 528 -0.73 17.72 27.46
CA ILE A 528 -1.12 17.64 28.87
C ILE A 528 -1.54 16.18 29.10
N PHE A 529 -1.10 15.62 30.22
CA PHE A 529 -1.54 14.30 30.63
C PHE A 529 -1.80 14.21 32.12
N TYR A 530 -2.70 13.32 32.46
CA TYR A 530 -3.05 12.95 33.84
C TYR A 530 -2.98 11.46 33.98
N ALA A 531 -2.14 10.98 34.92
CA ALA A 531 -1.98 9.57 35.17
C ALA A 531 -2.20 9.24 36.66
N VAL A 532 -2.85 8.12 36.87
CA VAL A 532 -3.07 7.54 38.21
C VAL A 532 -2.46 6.16 38.23
N GLN A 533 -1.59 5.90 39.21
CA GLN A 533 -1.07 4.57 39.48
C GLN A 533 -1.49 4.15 40.90
N THR A 534 -2.14 3.01 40.99
CA THR A 534 -2.62 2.42 42.26
C THR A 534 -1.61 1.39 42.73
N GLY A 535 -1.27 1.40 44.01
CA GLY A 535 -0.36 0.45 44.57
C GLY A 535 -0.99 -0.89 44.91
N LEU A 536 -0.15 -1.88 45.21
CA LEU A 536 -0.55 -3.19 45.71
C LEU A 536 -0.86 -3.11 47.20
N SER A 537 -1.81 -3.91 47.67
CA SER A 537 -2.14 -3.96 49.09
C SER A 537 -0.92 -4.38 49.94
N GLU A 538 -0.82 -3.88 51.15
CA GLU A 538 0.27 -4.20 52.07
C GLU A 538 0.34 -5.70 52.38
N ARG A 539 -0.82 -6.35 52.44
CA ARG A 539 -0.97 -7.80 52.59
C ARG A 539 -0.31 -8.55 51.42
N TYR A 540 -0.56 -8.12 50.20
CA TYR A 540 0.02 -8.73 49.01
C TYR A 540 1.54 -8.49 48.91
N GLN A 541 2.00 -7.30 49.29
CA GLN A 541 3.42 -6.98 49.33
C GLN A 541 4.18 -7.83 50.35
N ASN A 542 3.62 -8.02 51.54
CA ASN A 542 4.21 -8.85 52.56
C ASN A 542 4.26 -10.32 52.13
N ALA A 543 3.23 -10.80 51.40
CA ALA A 543 3.24 -12.15 50.86
C ALA A 543 4.32 -12.35 49.79
N ILE A 544 4.54 -11.37 48.93
CA ILE A 544 5.64 -11.40 47.94
C ILE A 544 6.99 -11.36 48.64
N ASN A 545 7.17 -10.50 49.60
CA ASN A 545 8.44 -10.33 50.32
C ASN A 545 8.82 -11.55 51.16
N SER A 546 7.86 -12.29 51.71
CA SER A 546 8.10 -13.53 52.46
C SER A 546 8.45 -14.73 51.56
N ASN A 547 8.06 -14.74 50.29
CA ASN A 547 8.28 -15.83 49.35
C ASN A 547 9.14 -15.41 48.14
N LEU A 548 10.20 -14.68 48.37
CA LEU A 548 11.05 -14.11 47.33
C LEU A 548 11.65 -15.16 46.36
N SER A 549 11.96 -16.36 46.86
CA SER A 549 12.46 -17.47 46.03
C SER A 549 11.41 -17.98 45.04
N GLN A 550 10.12 -17.95 45.39
CA GLN A 550 9.02 -18.29 44.50
C GLN A 550 8.73 -17.17 43.49
N TYR A 551 8.94 -15.90 43.86
CA TYR A 551 8.79 -14.76 42.95
C TYR A 551 9.84 -14.79 41.82
N TYR A 552 11.07 -15.15 42.10
CA TYR A 552 12.09 -15.32 41.05
C TYR A 552 11.85 -16.55 40.19
N ALA A 553 11.31 -17.64 40.74
CA ALA A 553 10.88 -18.81 39.96
C ALA A 553 9.67 -18.49 39.04
N TYR A 554 8.78 -17.61 39.47
CA TYR A 554 7.61 -17.15 38.71
C TYR A 554 8.01 -16.27 37.52
N ASN A 555 8.93 -15.35 37.68
CA ASN A 555 9.43 -14.50 36.56
C ASN A 555 10.26 -15.29 35.54
N ASN A 556 10.72 -16.47 35.89
CA ASN A 556 11.45 -17.37 34.95
C ASN A 556 10.55 -18.39 34.23
N GLY A 557 9.23 -18.16 34.21
CA GLY A 557 8.31 -18.91 33.34
C GLY A 557 7.84 -20.27 33.88
N MET A 558 8.13 -20.59 35.13
CA MET A 558 7.68 -21.84 35.76
C MET A 558 6.64 -21.57 36.85
N GLY A 559 5.36 -21.70 36.52
CA GLY A 559 4.28 -21.89 37.48
C GLY A 559 3.26 -20.77 37.55
N ARG A 560 2.03 -21.04 37.11
CA ARG A 560 0.84 -20.28 37.46
C ARG A 560 0.57 -20.42 38.94
N SER A 561 1.05 -19.48 39.73
CA SER A 561 0.61 -19.30 41.10
C SER A 561 -0.71 -18.53 41.09
N GLY A 562 -1.73 -19.03 41.71
CA GLY A 562 -3.09 -18.47 41.73
C GLY A 562 -3.26 -17.20 42.56
N TYR A 563 -2.24 -16.35 42.68
CA TYR A 563 -2.35 -15.06 43.36
C TYR A 563 -2.93 -14.01 42.42
N THR A 564 -4.12 -13.56 42.71
CA THR A 564 -4.72 -12.39 42.09
C THR A 564 -4.07 -11.15 42.69
N TYR A 565 -3.62 -10.20 41.83
CA TYR A 565 -3.11 -8.91 42.28
C TYR A 565 -4.18 -8.18 43.09
N GLU A 566 -3.92 -7.85 44.35
CA GLU A 566 -4.80 -7.07 45.18
C GLU A 566 -4.28 -5.62 45.24
N TYR A 567 -5.06 -4.71 44.71
CA TYR A 567 -4.73 -3.29 44.67
C TYR A 567 -5.42 -2.55 45.82
N ASP A 568 -4.71 -1.57 46.38
CA ASP A 568 -5.21 -0.70 47.43
C ASP A 568 -5.39 0.73 46.89
N SER A 569 -6.62 1.19 46.75
CA SER A 569 -6.96 2.54 46.31
C SER A 569 -6.47 3.66 47.24
N SER A 570 -6.12 3.35 48.50
CA SER A 570 -5.49 4.29 49.43
C SER A 570 -4.05 4.56 49.08
N THR A 571 -3.36 3.59 48.40
CA THR A 571 -1.97 3.67 47.98
C THR A 571 -1.93 4.08 46.53
N ARG A 572 -1.61 5.34 46.22
CA ARG A 572 -1.63 5.84 44.88
C ARG A 572 -0.60 6.94 44.64
N MET A 573 -0.21 7.02 43.36
CA MET A 573 0.58 8.10 42.81
C MET A 573 -0.19 8.78 41.69
N LEU A 574 -0.39 10.07 41.83
CA LEU A 574 -0.98 10.94 40.82
C LEU A 574 0.15 11.66 40.10
N THR A 575 0.08 11.72 38.78
CA THR A 575 1.00 12.51 37.95
C THR A 575 0.19 13.44 37.03
N LEU A 576 0.43 14.73 37.15
CA LEU A 576 -0.03 15.73 36.20
C LEU A 576 1.17 16.22 35.41
N GLY A 577 1.13 16.13 34.08
CA GLY A 577 2.23 16.57 33.23
C GLY A 577 1.75 17.54 32.15
N ALA A 578 2.62 18.49 31.83
CA ALA A 578 2.45 19.39 30.70
C ALA A 578 3.78 19.55 29.96
N SER A 579 3.74 19.61 28.65
CA SER A 579 4.93 19.92 27.85
C SER A 579 4.61 20.89 26.72
N LEU A 580 5.64 21.68 26.37
CA LEU A 580 5.62 22.60 25.25
C LEU A 580 6.93 22.44 24.48
N GLY A 581 6.83 22.12 23.20
CA GLY A 581 7.99 21.87 22.36
C GLY A 581 7.97 22.67 21.07
N ILE A 582 9.15 23.02 20.58
CA ILE A 582 9.36 23.69 19.30
C ILE A 582 10.34 22.84 18.49
N GLY A 583 9.91 22.46 17.27
CA GLY A 583 10.74 21.77 16.29
C GLY A 583 11.10 22.69 15.15
N THR A 584 12.32 22.59 14.65
CA THR A 584 12.81 23.35 13.51
C THR A 584 13.60 22.44 12.58
N ARG A 585 13.30 22.48 11.28
CA ARG A 585 14.15 21.84 10.25
C ARG A 585 15.37 22.70 9.98
N LEU A 586 16.53 22.14 10.10
CA LEU A 586 17.79 22.81 9.84
C LEU A 586 18.12 22.74 8.34
N LYS A 587 18.85 23.74 7.84
CA LYS A 587 19.34 23.77 6.44
C LYS A 587 20.79 23.31 6.32
N TRP A 588 21.50 23.28 7.42
CA TRP A 588 22.91 22.90 7.51
C TRP A 588 23.10 21.84 8.60
N PRO A 589 23.89 20.80 8.41
CA PRO A 589 24.73 20.47 7.21
C PRO A 589 23.94 20.02 5.99
N ASP A 590 22.75 19.43 6.16
CA ASP A 590 21.79 19.08 5.11
C ASP A 590 20.35 19.30 5.62
N ASP A 591 19.36 19.20 4.73
CA ASP A 591 17.95 19.46 5.04
C ASP A 591 17.23 18.25 5.68
N TYR A 592 17.96 17.19 6.04
CA TYR A 592 17.43 16.04 6.80
C TYR A 592 17.54 16.25 8.30
N PHE A 593 18.25 17.28 8.77
CA PHE A 593 18.38 17.61 10.18
C PHE A 593 17.17 18.35 10.72
N SER A 594 16.72 17.95 11.89
CA SER A 594 15.72 18.66 12.70
C SER A 594 16.20 18.81 14.14
N LEU A 595 15.92 19.96 14.72
CA LEU A 595 16.16 20.27 16.12
C LEU A 595 14.81 20.44 16.81
N TYR A 596 14.59 19.69 17.88
CA TYR A 596 13.40 19.76 18.73
C TYR A 596 13.81 20.12 20.14
N THR A 597 13.19 21.17 20.69
CA THR A 597 13.41 21.63 22.05
C THR A 597 12.08 21.61 22.80
N GLU A 598 12.05 20.95 23.94
CA GLU A 598 10.85 20.76 24.75
C GLU A 598 11.10 21.19 26.18
N LEU A 599 10.20 22.00 26.73
CA LEU A 599 10.09 22.26 28.17
C LEU A 599 8.96 21.39 28.72
N SER A 600 9.28 20.51 29.67
CA SER A 600 8.31 19.62 30.30
C SER A 600 8.24 19.86 31.81
N TYR A 601 7.04 19.81 32.35
CA TYR A 601 6.78 19.88 33.78
C TYR A 601 5.89 18.73 34.20
N GLN A 602 6.27 18.05 35.29
CA GLN A 602 5.52 16.95 35.85
C GLN A 602 5.40 17.15 37.36
N HIS A 603 4.18 17.05 37.86
CA HIS A 603 3.83 17.13 39.26
C HIS A 603 3.40 15.74 39.74
N TYR A 604 4.13 15.20 40.69
CA TYR A 604 3.83 13.91 41.32
C TYR A 604 3.25 14.15 42.69
N ARG A 605 2.13 13.51 43.01
CA ARG A 605 1.55 13.47 44.36
C ARG A 605 1.44 12.04 44.81
N LEU A 606 2.16 11.71 45.88
CA LEU A 606 2.20 10.41 46.51
C LEU A 606 1.25 10.36 47.71
N ARG A 607 0.51 9.27 47.84
CA ARG A 607 -0.36 8.99 48.97
C ARG A 607 -0.16 7.53 49.37
N ASN A 608 0.39 7.29 50.58
CA ASN A 608 0.73 5.98 51.13
C ASN A 608 1.61 5.14 50.17
N TRP A 609 2.38 5.81 49.29
CA TRP A 609 3.21 5.15 48.32
C TRP A 609 4.38 4.41 48.98
N TYR A 610 5.10 3.62 48.22
CA TYR A 610 6.21 2.82 48.69
C TYR A 610 7.42 3.69 49.01
N ASP A 611 7.90 3.64 50.26
CA ASP A 611 9.06 4.43 50.72
C ASP A 611 10.38 4.04 50.05
N TYR A 612 10.53 2.79 49.63
CA TYR A 612 11.75 2.33 48.96
C TYR A 612 11.98 2.96 47.60
N TYR A 613 10.94 3.47 46.95
CA TYR A 613 11.09 4.19 45.65
C TYR A 613 11.57 5.63 45.86
N PHE A 614 10.93 6.33 46.78
CA PHE A 614 11.13 7.78 46.94
C PHE A 614 11.77 8.15 48.25
N GLY A 615 11.85 7.20 49.20
CA GLY A 615 12.30 7.46 50.56
C GLY A 615 11.25 8.15 51.44
N PHE A 616 10.02 8.36 50.92
CA PHE A 616 8.86 8.89 51.63
C PHE A 616 7.56 8.34 51.04
N LYS A 617 6.53 8.18 51.93
CA LYS A 617 5.23 7.58 51.54
C LYS A 617 4.20 8.62 51.11
N ASN A 618 4.23 9.80 51.66
CA ASN A 618 3.30 10.89 51.45
C ASN A 618 4.09 12.15 51.11
N GLY A 619 3.65 12.92 50.10
CA GLY A 619 4.32 14.15 49.74
C GLY A 619 4.16 14.47 48.24
N ILE A 620 4.89 15.45 47.80
CA ILE A 620 4.92 15.93 46.44
C ILE A 620 6.33 15.93 45.86
N SER A 621 6.43 15.71 44.56
CA SER A 621 7.69 15.85 43.82
C SER A 621 7.42 16.55 42.48
N ASN A 622 8.33 17.43 42.07
CA ASN A 622 8.20 18.20 40.83
C ASN A 622 9.42 17.91 39.94
N ASN A 623 9.16 17.76 38.64
CA ASN A 623 10.15 17.60 37.62
C ASN A 623 9.96 18.69 36.56
N LEU A 624 10.89 19.60 36.44
CA LEU A 624 10.96 20.59 35.37
C LEU A 624 12.20 20.28 34.54
N ALA A 625 12.00 19.85 33.27
CA ALA A 625 13.11 19.45 32.41
C ALA A 625 13.08 20.18 31.09
N LEU A 626 14.25 20.54 30.61
CA LEU A 626 14.50 21.01 29.25
C LEU A 626 15.10 19.87 28.45
N GLY A 627 14.37 19.44 27.41
CA GLY A 627 14.79 18.42 26.44
C GLY A 627 15.26 19.08 25.13
N ILE A 628 16.37 18.61 24.59
CA ILE A 628 16.89 19.01 23.29
C ILE A 628 17.16 17.74 22.49
N THR A 629 16.55 17.59 21.34
CA THR A 629 16.73 16.45 20.44
C THR A 629 17.18 16.93 19.08
N LEU A 630 18.35 16.51 18.66
CA LEU A 630 18.85 16.64 17.30
C LEU A 630 18.65 15.33 16.56
N GLN A 631 17.92 15.37 15.47
CA GLN A 631 17.67 14.19 14.64
C GLN A 631 18.04 14.45 13.19
N ARG A 632 18.72 13.49 12.57
CA ARG A 632 18.89 13.40 11.12
C ARG A 632 18.12 12.19 10.62
N ASN A 633 17.19 12.38 9.69
CA ASN A 633 16.39 11.30 9.15
C ASN A 633 16.39 11.35 7.61
N SER A 634 17.11 10.41 7.00
CA SER A 634 17.28 10.29 5.55
C SER A 634 16.71 8.98 4.96
N ILE A 635 15.79 8.33 5.67
CA ILE A 635 15.18 7.07 5.21
C ILE A 635 14.27 7.27 3.99
N ASP A 636 14.24 6.27 3.11
CA ASP A 636 13.44 6.27 1.88
C ASP A 636 11.95 5.99 2.13
N ASN A 637 11.65 5.12 3.09
CA ASN A 637 10.27 4.71 3.40
C ASN A 637 10.11 4.42 4.90
N PRO A 638 9.07 4.98 5.56
CA PRO A 638 8.87 4.80 7.00
C PRO A 638 8.37 3.42 7.41
N ILE A 639 7.76 2.65 6.49
CA ILE A 639 7.18 1.33 6.79
C ILE A 639 8.20 0.23 6.57
N TYR A 640 8.72 0.12 5.34
CA TYR A 640 9.79 -0.81 4.99
C TYR A 640 10.96 -0.04 4.41
N THR A 641 11.83 0.40 5.29
CA THR A 641 13.03 1.17 4.93
C THR A 641 14.04 0.27 4.25
N ARG A 642 14.55 0.69 3.08
CA ARG A 642 15.56 -0.03 2.30
C ARG A 642 16.92 0.63 2.40
N LYS A 643 16.96 1.94 2.40
CA LYS A 643 18.19 2.75 2.43
C LYS A 643 18.00 4.02 3.27
N GLY A 644 19.13 4.56 3.73
CA GLY A 644 19.17 5.75 4.55
C GLY A 644 19.48 5.49 6.00
N SER A 645 19.49 6.53 6.81
CA SER A 645 19.86 6.46 8.21
C SER A 645 19.02 7.39 9.08
N ILE A 646 18.88 7.00 10.36
CA ILE A 646 18.32 7.84 11.41
C ILE A 646 19.38 7.99 12.49
N LEU A 647 19.79 9.20 12.77
CA LEU A 647 20.63 9.57 13.90
C LEU A 647 19.81 10.44 14.84
N THR A 648 19.74 10.09 16.12
CA THR A 648 19.03 10.88 17.14
C THR A 648 19.94 11.06 18.36
N LEU A 649 20.20 12.29 18.71
CA LEU A 649 20.87 12.69 19.95
C LEU A 649 19.86 13.46 20.80
N SER A 650 19.55 12.94 21.97
CA SER A 650 18.62 13.59 22.92
C SER A 650 19.33 13.88 24.24
N VAL A 651 19.17 15.09 24.72
CA VAL A 651 19.68 15.57 25.99
C VAL A 651 18.51 16.13 26.79
N SER A 652 18.28 15.66 27.99
CA SER A 652 17.27 16.20 28.89
C SER A 652 17.94 16.62 30.20
N VAL A 653 17.73 17.84 30.61
CA VAL A 653 18.37 18.42 31.81
C VAL A 653 17.34 19.12 32.68
N THR A 654 17.49 18.97 33.97
CA THR A 654 16.77 19.77 34.97
C THR A 654 17.68 20.89 35.49
N PRO A 655 17.13 21.97 36.03
CA PRO A 655 17.96 22.97 36.74
C PRO A 655 18.75 22.28 37.89
N PRO A 656 20.03 22.62 38.11
CA PRO A 656 20.84 22.09 39.19
C PRO A 656 20.47 22.78 40.54
N TYR A 657 19.29 22.49 41.06
CA TYR A 657 18.76 23.13 42.28
C TYR A 657 19.72 22.99 43.47
N SER A 658 20.44 21.87 43.56
CA SER A 658 21.42 21.65 44.60
C SER A 658 22.61 22.62 44.56
N ALA A 659 22.95 23.12 43.37
CA ALA A 659 24.03 24.09 43.20
C ALA A 659 23.62 25.50 43.64
N PHE A 660 22.31 25.80 43.58
CA PHE A 660 21.81 27.14 43.88
C PHE A 660 21.26 27.31 45.28
N SER A 661 20.88 26.20 45.96
CA SER A 661 20.19 26.25 47.27
C SER A 661 21.11 26.46 48.45
N GLY A 662 22.41 26.17 48.34
CA GLY A 662 23.36 26.21 49.49
C GLY A 662 23.04 25.21 50.59
N ALA A 663 22.06 24.34 50.43
CA ALA A 663 21.62 23.38 51.45
C ALA A 663 22.48 22.12 51.48
N ASP A 664 22.71 21.59 52.67
CA ASP A 664 23.38 20.31 52.88
C ASP A 664 22.39 19.15 52.69
N TYR A 665 22.30 18.61 51.46
CA TYR A 665 21.39 17.54 51.12
C TYR A 665 21.69 16.20 51.78
N SER A 666 22.84 16.07 52.49
CA SER A 666 23.13 14.90 53.29
C SER A 666 22.32 14.82 54.57
N LYS A 667 21.79 15.96 55.04
CA LYS A 667 21.06 16.15 56.30
C LYS A 667 19.57 16.36 56.11
N LEU A 668 19.10 16.63 54.90
CA LEU A 668 17.71 16.90 54.60
C LEU A 668 16.86 15.61 54.60
N SER A 669 15.58 15.76 54.89
CA SER A 669 14.64 14.65 54.72
C SER A 669 14.59 14.18 53.29
N ALA A 670 14.14 12.94 53.04
CA ALA A 670 13.99 12.43 51.68
C ALA A 670 12.92 13.21 50.89
N GLU A 671 11.87 13.71 51.56
CA GLU A 671 10.82 14.52 50.96
C GLU A 671 11.38 15.88 50.49
N ASP A 672 12.10 16.59 51.33
CA ASP A 672 12.69 17.89 50.98
C ASP A 672 13.76 17.73 49.89
N THR A 673 14.58 16.68 49.96
CA THR A 673 15.60 16.39 48.98
C THR A 673 14.99 16.18 47.59
N ARG A 674 13.83 15.49 47.50
CA ARG A 674 13.18 15.10 46.25
C ARG A 674 11.98 15.96 45.86
N ARG A 675 11.74 17.06 46.55
CA ARG A 675 10.68 18.02 46.23
C ARG A 675 10.84 18.59 44.83
N TRP A 676 12.05 18.82 44.38
CA TRP A 676 12.43 19.13 42.99
C TRP A 676 13.44 18.11 42.50
N ILE A 677 13.09 17.38 41.45
CA ILE A 677 13.93 16.35 40.82
C ILE A 677 15.09 17.00 40.09
N GLU A 678 16.25 16.35 40.14
CA GLU A 678 17.48 16.85 39.58
C GLU A 678 18.22 15.71 38.85
N TYR A 679 18.45 15.87 37.55
CA TYR A 679 19.18 14.93 36.71
C TYR A 679 19.62 15.55 35.39
N HIS A 680 20.55 14.88 34.73
CA HIS A 680 20.78 15.05 33.29
C HIS A 680 20.78 13.68 32.62
N LYS A 681 20.10 13.59 31.47
CA LYS A 681 19.91 12.34 30.71
C LYS A 681 20.37 12.55 29.29
N TRP A 682 21.17 11.63 28.79
CA TRP A 682 21.74 11.66 27.45
C TRP A 682 21.40 10.39 26.75
N LYS A 683 20.97 10.48 25.48
CA LYS A 683 20.65 9.33 24.64
C LYS A 683 21.18 9.56 23.22
N LEU A 684 21.85 8.54 22.71
CA LEU A 684 22.29 8.46 21.32
C LEU A 684 21.65 7.21 20.70
N SER A 685 20.97 7.37 19.56
CA SER A 685 20.46 6.28 18.77
C SER A 685 20.85 6.49 17.30
N PHE A 686 21.44 5.47 16.72
CA PHE A 686 21.80 5.44 15.31
C PHE A 686 21.25 4.18 14.67
N LYS A 687 20.44 4.33 13.63
CA LYS A 687 19.94 3.24 12.77
C LYS A 687 20.40 3.49 11.35
N ASN A 688 20.92 2.46 10.69
CA ASN A 688 21.32 2.53 9.29
C ASN A 688 20.73 1.36 8.52
N PHE A 689 20.28 1.62 7.29
CA PHE A 689 19.69 0.65 6.39
C PHE A 689 20.50 0.55 5.11
N THR A 690 21.01 -0.64 4.84
CA THR A 690 21.85 -0.92 3.67
C THR A 690 21.23 -2.04 2.85
N PRO A 691 20.87 -1.79 1.58
CA PRO A 691 20.39 -2.86 0.70
C PRO A 691 21.57 -3.76 0.31
N LEU A 692 21.43 -5.07 0.57
CA LEU A 692 22.46 -6.07 0.24
C LEU A 692 22.24 -6.73 -1.13
N SER A 693 21.08 -6.51 -1.74
CA SER A 693 20.74 -7.09 -3.04
C SER A 693 20.47 -6.00 -4.07
N ARG A 694 20.80 -6.24 -5.33
CA ARG A 694 20.56 -5.29 -6.44
C ARG A 694 19.09 -4.89 -6.60
N ASN A 695 18.14 -5.74 -6.19
CA ASN A 695 16.71 -5.44 -6.21
C ASN A 695 16.21 -4.78 -4.93
N GLU A 696 17.13 -4.37 -4.03
CA GLU A 696 16.86 -3.70 -2.76
C GLU A 696 15.85 -4.43 -1.84
N LYS A 697 15.70 -5.77 -2.04
CA LYS A 697 14.77 -6.55 -1.21
C LYS A 697 15.40 -7.01 0.08
N LEU A 698 16.66 -7.48 0.00
CA LEU A 698 17.39 -7.90 1.18
C LEU A 698 18.08 -6.68 1.79
N VAL A 699 17.68 -6.30 3.00
CA VAL A 699 18.18 -5.11 3.69
C VAL A 699 18.83 -5.50 5.01
N LEU A 700 20.01 -4.97 5.26
CA LEU A 700 20.66 -5.02 6.56
C LEU A 700 20.36 -3.73 7.33
N MET A 701 19.65 -3.86 8.44
CA MET A 701 19.50 -2.79 9.43
C MET A 701 20.53 -2.98 10.53
N THR A 702 21.27 -1.93 10.82
CA THR A 702 22.16 -1.86 11.99
C THR A 702 21.69 -0.77 12.93
N ARG A 703 21.72 -1.04 14.24
CA ARG A 703 21.32 -0.11 15.29
C ARG A 703 22.38 -0.08 16.39
N VAL A 704 22.66 1.12 16.87
CA VAL A 704 23.50 1.36 18.05
C VAL A 704 22.80 2.38 18.93
N GLU A 705 22.61 2.03 20.21
CA GLU A 705 21.96 2.90 21.17
C GLU A 705 22.78 2.96 22.46
N TYR A 706 22.90 4.16 22.99
CA TYR A 706 23.52 4.44 24.31
C TYR A 706 22.61 5.39 25.08
N GLY A 707 22.44 5.11 26.35
CA GLY A 707 21.75 6.01 27.26
C GLY A 707 22.49 6.13 28.59
N PHE A 708 22.42 7.33 29.12
CA PHE A 708 23.06 7.66 30.41
C PHE A 708 22.18 8.64 31.17
N VAL A 709 21.99 8.34 32.49
CA VAL A 709 21.35 9.23 33.45
C VAL A 709 22.36 9.58 34.51
N GLY A 710 22.67 10.85 34.65
CA GLY A 710 23.58 11.37 35.67
C GLY A 710 22.88 12.25 36.69
N TYR A 711 23.65 12.71 37.64
CA TYR A 711 23.23 13.55 38.74
C TYR A 711 24.23 14.68 38.95
N TYR A 712 23.78 15.82 39.46
CA TYR A 712 24.66 16.92 39.85
C TYR A 712 25.13 16.77 41.32
N ASN A 713 24.27 16.22 42.20
CA ASN A 713 24.56 15.95 43.58
C ASN A 713 24.28 14.47 43.94
N LYS A 714 25.27 13.80 44.53
CA LYS A 714 25.18 12.35 44.86
C LYS A 714 24.05 12.00 45.85
N TYR A 715 23.65 12.93 46.72
CA TYR A 715 22.55 12.75 47.66
C TYR A 715 21.17 13.05 47.06
N LYS A 716 21.14 13.71 45.87
CA LYS A 716 19.91 14.13 45.19
C LYS A 716 19.68 13.39 43.88
N ARG A 717 20.03 12.14 43.81
CA ARG A 717 19.79 11.31 42.60
C ARG A 717 18.29 11.18 42.36
N SER A 718 17.88 11.30 41.07
CA SER A 718 16.46 11.12 40.67
C SER A 718 16.02 9.68 40.98
N PRO A 719 14.87 9.49 41.60
CA PRO A 719 14.28 8.16 41.78
C PRO A 719 13.51 7.71 40.55
N PHE A 720 13.18 8.63 39.62
CA PHE A 720 12.27 8.39 38.49
C PHE A 720 13.01 7.99 37.22
N GLU A 721 14.05 8.76 36.88
CA GLU A 721 14.74 8.61 35.60
C GLU A 721 15.70 7.40 35.67
N LYS A 722 15.25 6.30 35.10
CA LYS A 722 15.99 5.02 35.04
C LYS A 722 15.79 4.35 33.69
N PHE A 723 16.67 3.42 33.36
CA PHE A 723 16.49 2.50 32.22
C PHE A 723 16.15 1.10 32.73
N HIS A 724 15.17 0.50 32.07
CA HIS A 724 14.70 -0.85 32.36
C HIS A 724 14.92 -1.69 31.10
N VAL A 725 15.94 -2.54 31.10
CA VAL A 725 16.44 -3.21 29.90
C VAL A 725 16.03 -4.67 29.85
N GLY A 726 15.46 -5.07 28.71
CA GLY A 726 14.97 -6.44 28.44
C GLY A 726 13.51 -6.45 27.99
N GLY A 727 13.09 -7.55 27.39
CA GLY A 727 11.71 -7.76 26.95
C GLY A 727 11.35 -7.09 25.63
N ASP A 728 10.06 -6.83 25.45
CA ASP A 728 9.46 -6.28 24.22
C ASP A 728 9.56 -4.75 24.10
N GLY A 729 10.17 -4.07 25.07
CA GLY A 729 10.23 -2.60 25.09
C GLY A 729 8.91 -1.91 25.44
N MET A 730 7.83 -2.63 25.63
CA MET A 730 6.49 -2.10 25.89
C MET A 730 5.87 -2.61 27.18
N SER A 731 6.16 -3.84 27.56
CA SER A 731 5.59 -4.51 28.72
C SER A 731 6.53 -4.49 29.92
N GLY A 732 6.01 -4.18 31.07
CA GLY A 732 6.72 -4.24 32.34
C GLY A 732 6.17 -3.23 33.35
N TYR A 733 6.35 -3.54 34.64
CA TYR A 733 6.12 -2.59 35.71
C TYR A 733 7.26 -1.57 35.70
N THR A 734 6.95 -0.32 35.47
CA THR A 734 7.93 0.76 35.56
C THR A 734 7.43 1.88 36.45
N SER A 735 8.32 2.44 37.25
CA SER A 735 8.06 3.73 37.89
C SER A 735 7.95 4.83 36.82
N PRO A 736 7.17 5.88 37.05
CA PRO A 736 7.16 7.05 36.16
C PRO A 736 8.58 7.57 35.91
N GLY A 737 8.84 8.00 34.66
CA GLY A 737 10.16 8.44 34.25
C GLY A 737 11.12 7.32 33.87
N THR A 738 10.81 6.06 34.22
CA THR A 738 11.60 4.91 33.81
C THR A 738 11.33 4.59 32.34
N GLU A 739 12.39 4.47 31.57
CA GLU A 739 12.32 4.15 30.14
C GLU A 739 12.58 2.67 29.90
N ILE A 740 11.67 1.99 29.25
CA ILE A 740 11.80 0.58 28.90
C ILE A 740 12.61 0.47 27.60
N ILE A 741 13.71 -0.27 27.66
CA ILE A 741 14.55 -0.56 26.51
C ILE A 741 14.39 -2.02 26.15
N GLY A 742 13.72 -2.29 25.01
CA GLY A 742 13.51 -3.65 24.55
C GLY A 742 14.82 -4.35 24.20
N MET A 743 14.91 -5.62 24.56
CA MET A 743 15.99 -6.51 24.14
C MET A 743 15.45 -7.92 24.01
N ARG A 744 15.37 -8.39 22.79
CA ARG A 744 14.79 -9.70 22.45
C ARG A 744 15.64 -10.83 23.01
N GLY A 745 15.01 -11.92 23.41
CA GLY A 745 15.69 -13.05 24.04
C GLY A 745 15.93 -12.89 25.55
N TYR A 746 15.50 -11.79 26.16
CA TYR A 746 15.57 -11.52 27.59
C TYR A 746 14.21 -11.09 28.15
N ALA A 747 13.86 -11.54 29.34
CA ALA A 747 12.61 -11.10 29.98
C ALA A 747 12.65 -9.60 30.31
N SER A 748 11.48 -8.97 30.46
CA SER A 748 11.37 -7.53 30.77
C SER A 748 12.19 -7.18 31.99
N GLY A 749 13.10 -6.20 31.86
CA GLY A 749 13.96 -5.68 32.94
C GLY A 749 15.04 -6.62 33.48
N SER A 750 15.14 -7.83 32.94
CA SER A 750 16.06 -8.85 33.47
C SER A 750 17.55 -8.50 33.32
N LEU A 751 17.90 -7.54 32.51
CA LEU A 751 19.25 -7.02 32.33
C LEU A 751 19.53 -5.78 33.18
N THR A 752 18.55 -5.32 33.95
CA THR A 752 18.71 -4.12 34.79
C THR A 752 19.24 -4.47 36.17
N PRO A 753 20.32 -3.81 36.63
CA PRO A 753 20.81 -3.98 38.00
C PRO A 753 19.74 -3.62 39.04
N ILE A 754 19.71 -4.35 40.12
CA ILE A 754 18.84 -4.11 41.26
C ILE A 754 19.68 -3.55 42.39
N ASP A 755 19.20 -2.46 43.00
CA ASP A 755 19.82 -1.93 44.24
C ASP A 755 19.56 -2.90 45.39
N PRO A 756 20.64 -3.42 46.07
CA PRO A 756 20.47 -4.39 47.15
C PRO A 756 19.72 -3.86 48.37
N ALA A 757 19.82 -2.56 48.63
CA ALA A 757 19.20 -1.94 49.80
C ALA A 757 17.71 -1.65 49.59
N THR A 758 17.35 -1.12 48.42
CA THR A 758 15.96 -0.71 48.10
C THR A 758 15.22 -1.75 47.29
N ARG A 759 15.91 -2.75 46.73
CA ARG A 759 15.37 -3.77 45.79
C ARG A 759 14.68 -3.19 44.56
N THR A 760 15.00 -1.95 44.21
CA THR A 760 14.46 -1.28 43.03
C THR A 760 15.42 -1.38 41.85
N SER A 761 14.87 -1.30 40.62
CA SER A 761 15.69 -1.19 39.42
C SER A 761 16.60 0.03 39.46
N ASN A 762 17.89 -0.17 39.16
CA ASN A 762 18.93 0.87 39.26
C ASN A 762 19.75 0.92 37.94
N GLY A 763 19.06 1.01 36.81
CA GLY A 763 19.69 1.14 35.51
C GLY A 763 19.92 2.61 35.15
N ASN A 764 21.16 3.07 35.19
CA ASN A 764 21.51 4.45 34.83
C ASN A 764 22.25 4.57 33.53
N ILE A 765 22.84 3.48 33.04
CA ILE A 765 23.55 3.43 31.76
C ILE A 765 23.05 2.21 31.00
N TYR A 766 22.80 2.33 29.72
CA TYR A 766 22.54 1.17 28.87
C TYR A 766 23.26 1.27 27.53
N THR A 767 23.54 0.12 26.97
CA THR A 767 23.94 0.00 25.57
C THR A 767 23.08 -1.05 24.90
N ARG A 768 22.78 -0.83 23.61
CA ARG A 768 22.10 -1.79 22.76
C ARG A 768 22.65 -1.71 21.36
N MET A 769 22.99 -2.86 20.78
CA MET A 769 23.43 -3.01 19.40
C MET A 769 22.58 -4.08 18.74
N THR A 770 22.10 -3.83 17.53
CA THR A 770 21.28 -4.76 16.78
C THR A 770 21.78 -4.82 15.33
N MET A 771 21.91 -6.01 14.81
CA MET A 771 22.03 -6.27 13.38
C MET A 771 20.83 -7.11 12.97
N GLU A 772 20.07 -6.65 11.99
CA GLU A 772 18.84 -7.29 11.55
C GLU A 772 18.78 -7.39 10.03
N LEU A 773 18.68 -8.61 9.54
CA LEU A 773 18.52 -8.89 8.12
C LEU A 773 17.03 -8.99 7.82
N ARG A 774 16.53 -8.16 6.91
CA ARG A 774 15.10 -8.03 6.55
C ARG A 774 14.85 -8.47 5.12
N TYR A 775 13.78 -9.21 4.92
CA TYR A 775 13.34 -9.63 3.58
C TYR A 775 11.83 -9.50 3.42
N PRO A 776 11.32 -8.73 2.43
CA PRO A 776 9.90 -8.52 2.23
C PRO A 776 9.27 -9.75 1.60
N ILE A 777 8.20 -10.25 2.23
CA ILE A 777 7.38 -11.36 1.74
C ILE A 777 6.25 -10.82 0.86
N LEU A 778 5.58 -9.76 1.34
CA LEU A 778 4.45 -9.12 0.67
C LEU A 778 4.60 -7.60 0.77
N MET A 779 4.49 -6.92 -0.37
CA MET A 779 4.55 -5.46 -0.46
C MET A 779 3.34 -4.99 -1.26
N GLN A 780 2.22 -4.79 -0.58
CA GLN A 780 0.98 -4.25 -1.15
C GLN A 780 0.62 -2.96 -0.42
N GLN A 781 -0.18 -2.09 -1.04
CA GLN A 781 -0.60 -0.82 -0.45
C GLN A 781 -1.35 -0.99 0.87
N THR A 782 -2.14 -2.05 0.98
CA THR A 782 -2.96 -2.35 2.17
C THR A 782 -2.27 -3.24 3.18
N THR A 783 -1.14 -3.87 2.83
CA THR A 783 -0.48 -4.82 3.72
C THR A 783 0.98 -4.97 3.33
N VAL A 784 1.87 -4.72 4.27
CA VAL A 784 3.31 -4.98 4.11
C VAL A 784 3.73 -6.06 5.10
N VAL A 785 4.36 -7.14 4.59
CA VAL A 785 4.83 -8.26 5.41
C VAL A 785 6.29 -8.53 5.11
N TRP A 786 7.10 -8.64 6.14
CA TRP A 786 8.51 -9.06 5.99
C TRP A 786 8.96 -10.00 7.10
N ALA A 787 9.87 -10.88 6.75
CA ALA A 787 10.61 -11.70 7.70
C ALA A 787 11.92 -11.01 8.08
N LEU A 788 12.40 -11.32 9.27
CA LEU A 788 13.67 -10.82 9.76
C LEU A 788 14.45 -11.89 10.55
N ALA A 789 15.76 -11.78 10.50
CA ALA A 789 16.66 -12.49 11.39
C ALA A 789 17.56 -11.47 12.07
N PHE A 790 17.81 -11.63 13.37
CA PHE A 790 18.54 -10.63 14.13
C PHE A 790 19.60 -11.23 15.05
N VAL A 791 20.61 -10.41 15.32
CA VAL A 791 21.56 -10.57 16.41
C VAL A 791 21.53 -9.29 17.22
N GLU A 792 21.37 -9.41 18.54
CA GLU A 792 21.35 -8.30 19.48
C GLU A 792 22.39 -8.47 20.57
N GLY A 793 22.95 -7.36 20.99
CA GLY A 793 23.83 -7.31 22.16
C GLY A 793 23.58 -6.03 22.94
N GLY A 794 23.54 -6.14 24.26
CA GLY A 794 23.32 -4.97 25.13
C GLY A 794 23.53 -5.30 26.61
N ASN A 795 23.53 -4.28 27.42
CA ASN A 795 23.57 -4.44 28.86
C ASN A 795 23.13 -3.15 29.57
N CYS A 796 22.95 -3.25 30.88
CA CYS A 796 22.60 -2.13 31.75
C CYS A 796 23.51 -2.08 32.97
N TRP A 797 23.90 -0.88 33.41
CA TRP A 797 24.76 -0.65 34.56
C TRP A 797 24.18 0.42 35.49
N SER A 798 24.47 0.27 36.77
CA SER A 798 24.00 1.19 37.81
C SER A 798 24.84 2.46 37.97
N ASP A 799 26.06 2.48 37.50
CA ASP A 799 26.98 3.62 37.64
C ASP A 799 28.15 3.51 36.66
N PHE A 800 28.80 4.61 36.27
CA PHE A 800 29.99 4.63 35.40
C PHE A 800 31.14 3.79 36.00
N LYS A 801 31.23 3.67 37.26
CA LYS A 801 32.22 2.82 37.91
C LYS A 801 32.14 1.36 37.44
N TYR A 802 30.95 0.90 37.08
CA TYR A 802 30.70 -0.48 36.64
C TYR A 802 30.56 -0.59 35.14
N PHE A 803 30.61 0.52 34.42
CA PHE A 803 30.43 0.53 32.97
C PHE A 803 31.58 -0.16 32.24
N ASN A 804 31.25 -1.21 31.49
CA ASN A 804 32.18 -1.91 30.63
C ASN A 804 31.44 -2.17 29.28
N PRO A 805 31.78 -1.45 28.21
CA PRO A 805 31.10 -1.55 26.92
C PRO A 805 31.29 -2.92 26.25
N PHE A 806 32.26 -3.73 26.67
CA PHE A 806 32.50 -5.07 26.14
C PHE A 806 31.74 -6.16 26.87
N ASN A 807 31.20 -5.87 28.07
CA ASN A 807 30.36 -6.80 28.82
C ASN A 807 28.92 -6.70 28.33
N ILE A 808 28.65 -7.26 27.11
CA ILE A 808 27.34 -7.27 26.50
C ILE A 808 26.68 -8.63 26.68
N LYS A 809 25.35 -8.61 26.84
CA LYS A 809 24.48 -9.78 26.84
C LYS A 809 23.93 -9.98 25.43
N ARG A 810 24.11 -11.19 24.90
CA ARG A 810 23.88 -11.50 23.48
C ARG A 810 22.60 -12.27 23.29
N ALA A 811 21.91 -11.99 22.20
CA ALA A 811 20.77 -12.76 21.76
C ALA A 811 20.77 -12.86 20.23
N ALA A 812 20.11 -13.90 19.70
CA ALA A 812 19.84 -14.05 18.29
C ALA A 812 18.45 -14.63 18.09
N GLY A 813 17.85 -14.38 16.95
CA GLY A 813 16.51 -14.87 16.70
C GLY A 813 15.97 -14.53 15.32
N VAL A 814 14.69 -14.83 15.12
CA VAL A 814 13.95 -14.59 13.90
C VAL A 814 12.58 -13.99 14.22
N GLY A 815 12.01 -13.30 13.27
CA GLY A 815 10.69 -12.70 13.46
C GLY A 815 9.97 -12.38 12.17
N VAL A 816 8.72 -11.98 12.33
CA VAL A 816 7.86 -11.52 11.23
C VAL A 816 7.20 -10.22 11.64
N ARG A 817 7.09 -9.31 10.69
CA ARG A 817 6.37 -8.04 10.81
C ARG A 817 5.26 -7.98 9.80
N VAL A 818 4.13 -7.45 10.24
CA VAL A 818 2.94 -7.19 9.41
C VAL A 818 2.50 -5.76 9.68
N PHE A 819 2.52 -4.93 8.67
CA PHE A 819 1.93 -3.59 8.74
C PHE A 819 0.54 -3.61 8.12
N LEU A 820 -0.43 -3.14 8.89
CA LEU A 820 -1.83 -2.96 8.48
C LEU A 820 -2.22 -1.50 8.75
N PRO A 821 -2.72 -0.74 7.76
CA PRO A 821 -3.03 0.69 7.92
C PRO A 821 -3.93 1.03 9.11
N MET A 822 -4.89 0.15 9.45
CA MET A 822 -5.81 0.36 10.58
C MET A 822 -5.21 0.01 11.95
N PHE A 823 -4.27 -0.93 11.99
CA PHE A 823 -3.72 -1.50 13.25
C PHE A 823 -2.26 -1.14 13.49
N GLY A 824 -1.61 -0.52 12.50
CA GLY A 824 -0.18 -0.22 12.56
C GLY A 824 0.70 -1.45 12.37
N MET A 825 1.85 -1.45 13.04
CA MET A 825 2.83 -2.53 12.98
C MET A 825 2.49 -3.63 13.99
N LEU A 826 2.39 -4.86 13.50
CA LEU A 826 2.25 -6.06 14.31
C LEU A 826 3.48 -6.94 14.09
N GLY A 827 3.96 -7.60 15.12
CA GLY A 827 5.10 -8.49 14.97
C GLY A 827 5.18 -9.55 16.04
N ILE A 828 5.88 -10.61 15.70
CA ILE A 828 6.26 -11.68 16.62
C ILE A 828 7.71 -12.02 16.37
N ASP A 829 8.49 -12.08 17.43
CA ASP A 829 9.89 -12.50 17.42
C ASP A 829 10.09 -13.69 18.36
N TRP A 830 10.85 -14.65 17.87
CA TRP A 830 11.47 -15.65 18.72
C TRP A 830 12.95 -15.31 18.88
N GLY A 831 13.39 -15.14 20.12
CA GLY A 831 14.76 -14.82 20.44
C GLY A 831 15.34 -15.78 21.49
N TYR A 832 16.62 -16.10 21.35
CA TYR A 832 17.37 -16.90 22.32
C TYR A 832 18.46 -16.05 22.98
N GLY A 833 18.36 -15.87 24.31
CA GLY A 833 19.35 -15.17 25.10
C GLY A 833 20.46 -16.11 25.56
N PHE A 834 21.71 -15.85 25.17
CA PHE A 834 22.85 -16.73 25.38
C PHE A 834 23.48 -16.56 26.77
N ASP A 835 23.28 -15.41 27.40
CA ASP A 835 23.97 -15.03 28.60
C ASP A 835 23.05 -15.02 29.84
N LEU A 836 23.63 -14.97 31.02
CA LEU A 836 22.91 -14.90 32.29
C LEU A 836 22.30 -13.52 32.48
N PRO A 837 20.98 -13.41 32.76
CA PRO A 837 20.37 -12.17 33.23
C PRO A 837 20.96 -11.71 34.58
N TYR A 838 20.71 -10.46 34.97
CA TYR A 838 21.20 -9.93 36.23
C TYR A 838 20.62 -10.71 37.43
N GLY A 839 21.52 -11.21 38.31
CA GLY A 839 21.11 -11.99 39.51
C GLY A 839 20.60 -13.40 39.20
N SER A 840 20.64 -13.86 37.94
CA SER A 840 20.23 -15.21 37.57
C SER A 840 21.40 -16.18 37.53
N THR A 841 21.14 -17.43 37.88
CA THR A 841 22.06 -18.55 37.76
C THR A 841 21.89 -19.36 36.49
N THR A 842 20.81 -19.07 35.73
CA THR A 842 20.49 -19.74 34.46
C THR A 842 20.50 -18.75 33.32
N ARG A 843 20.80 -19.24 32.11
CA ARG A 843 20.73 -18.43 30.87
C ARG A 843 19.29 -18.03 30.61
N SER A 844 19.11 -16.90 29.92
CA SER A 844 17.76 -16.42 29.56
C SER A 844 16.98 -17.42 28.69
N GLY A 845 17.66 -18.09 27.71
CA GLY A 845 17.08 -19.11 26.90
C GLY A 845 16.06 -18.55 25.87
N SER A 846 15.04 -19.34 25.53
CA SER A 846 14.03 -19.04 24.52
C SER A 846 12.97 -18.09 25.05
N GLN A 847 12.74 -16.99 24.32
CA GLN A 847 11.73 -15.98 24.65
C GLN A 847 10.93 -15.63 23.38
N PHE A 848 9.62 -15.50 23.51
CA PHE A 848 8.76 -14.91 22.49
C PHE A 848 8.44 -13.47 22.85
N THR A 849 8.49 -12.60 21.85
CA THR A 849 8.25 -11.17 22.01
C THR A 849 7.20 -10.73 21.00
N PHE A 850 6.18 -10.00 21.44
CA PHE A 850 5.14 -9.45 20.58
C PHE A 850 5.40 -7.95 20.40
N VAL A 851 5.19 -7.48 19.16
CA VAL A 851 5.29 -6.07 18.79
C VAL A 851 3.91 -5.58 18.37
N LEU A 852 3.46 -4.48 18.94
CA LEU A 852 2.17 -3.89 18.65
C LEU A 852 2.31 -2.37 18.51
N GLY A 853 2.01 -1.82 17.34
CA GLY A 853 1.97 -0.38 17.11
C GLY A 853 3.32 0.34 17.01
N GLN A 854 4.42 -0.26 17.43
CA GLN A 854 5.78 0.31 17.32
C GLN A 854 6.77 -0.72 16.79
N GLU A 855 7.79 -0.22 16.09
CA GLU A 855 8.93 -1.04 15.68
C GLU A 855 9.95 -1.09 16.81
N PHE A 856 10.51 -2.25 17.06
CA PHE A 856 11.60 -2.45 18.02
C PHE A 856 12.78 -1.54 17.76
#